data_d0e7ae789278ea6eb0934093427186b8
#
_entry.id   d0e7ae789278ea6eb0934093427186b8
#
_cell.length_a   1.000
_cell.length_b   1.000
_cell.length_c   1.000
_cell.angle_alpha   90.00
_cell.angle_beta   90.00
_cell.angle_gamma   90.00
#
_symmetry.space_group_name_H-M   'P 1'
#
loop_
_entity.id
_entity.type
_entity.pdbx_description
1 polymer ?
#
loop_
_entity_poly.entity_id
_entity_poly.type
_entity_poly.pdbx_seq_one_letter_code
_entity_poly.pdbx_strand_id
1 'polypeptide(L)'
;MTFVVLIHTLPPILSHQFLPSQILLFSQPKLSSSSLLLPPPSSIYMAHLVYNETPSFGASHHGQAQQIIPFPTTTSTSLRIILLHGNLEIWVNHAKNLPNLDKFHRTLGDIFSLPKKLGSTIETSDPYVTVSVAGAVIARTFVIENDENPVWMQHFNVPVAHHASEVHFLVKDSDVVGSQLIGAVGIPVQDLYNGTKVEGFYPILSSSGKPCKDGAVLSLSIQYTPIDKVTLYNHGVGAGPDYEGVPGTYFPLRKGGNVTLYQDAHFHEGCLPNFKVKGGVNYEHRSCWHDIFDAISQARRLVYIVGWSVYYNVSLIRDNRGGKGSTLGDLLKAKSQEGVRVLLLVWDDPTSGSFLGQRTVGLMDTHDEDTRRFFKHSSVQVLLCPRGGGKGHSWLKTQEAGTIYTHHQKTVIIDADAGQNKRKIVAFIGGLDLCLGRYDTPTHSLYRTLQTTHKDDFHNPNFEAKLGPVTGCPREPWHDLHSKVDGPAAYDILTNFEERWLKATKKSRLHRIKSSHDDSLLKIDRIPDIMGIDEVSCLNKHNPETWHVQVFRSIDSNSVKGFPKEPKDAIQRNLVCGKNVVIDMSIHSAYVKAIRAAQKFIYIENQYFLGSSFNWDSHKDLGANNLIPMEIALKIANKIKHHERFSVYVVIPMWPEGVPTSVSTQRILFWQFKTMQMMYETIYKALQEAGLDNVYEPQDYLNFFCLGNREISDNNENISNAAKRNGQNTPQVLAQKNRRFMIYVHSKGMIVDDEYVILGSANINQRSMEGTRDTEIAMGAYQPKHTWASKRSKPHGQVHGYRMSLWSEHIGGIEKCFEEPESLECVRRLRSLGELNWKQYAAEEVTEMKSHILKYPVEVDSKGKVKPLPGSETFPDVGGNIKGTFVVVQENLTI
;
A
#
# COMPACT_ATOMS: atom_id res chain seq x y z
N MET A 1 -3.23 3.96 -10.46
CA MET A 1 -4.14 2.93 -10.85
C MET A 1 -4.39 2.80 -12.32
N THR A 2 -4.49 3.84 -13.07
CA THR A 2 -4.86 3.81 -14.50
C THR A 2 -3.66 4.01 -15.44
N PHE A 3 -2.46 3.69 -15.00
CA PHE A 3 -1.22 3.87 -15.80
C PHE A 3 -1.10 3.01 -17.06
N VAL A 4 -2.01 2.09 -17.24
CA VAL A 4 -1.91 1.06 -18.29
C VAL A 4 -2.52 1.43 -19.62
N VAL A 5 -3.38 2.42 -19.64
CA VAL A 5 -3.98 2.91 -20.89
C VAL A 5 -3.00 3.73 -21.75
N LEU A 6 -1.83 4.09 -21.22
CA LEU A 6 -0.86 4.97 -21.89
C LEU A 6 -0.15 4.35 -23.11
N ILE A 7 -0.22 3.04 -23.31
CA ILE A 7 0.51 2.39 -24.42
C ILE A 7 -0.33 2.27 -25.71
N HIS A 8 -1.65 2.41 -25.64
CA HIS A 8 -2.53 2.15 -26.79
C HIS A 8 -3.18 3.37 -27.48
N THR A 9 -2.90 4.60 -27.07
CA THR A 9 -3.57 5.78 -27.64
C THR A 9 -2.64 6.87 -28.16
N LEU A 10 -1.50 6.52 -28.74
CA LEU A 10 -0.80 7.45 -29.62
C LEU A 10 -1.31 7.22 -31.05
N PRO A 11 -1.87 8.23 -31.73
CA PRO A 11 -2.26 8.10 -33.13
C PRO A 11 -1.00 7.95 -33.98
N PRO A 12 -1.05 7.16 -35.06
CA PRO A 12 0.05 7.06 -36.01
C PRO A 12 0.09 8.33 -36.84
N ILE A 13 0.99 9.23 -36.55
CA ILE A 13 1.30 10.35 -37.41
C ILE A 13 2.74 10.23 -37.87
N LEU A 14 2.89 10.21 -39.21
CA LEU A 14 4.09 10.26 -40.01
C LEU A 14 4.80 8.93 -40.31
N SER A 15 4.22 8.27 -41.31
CA SER A 15 4.98 7.48 -42.25
C SER A 15 4.98 8.19 -43.60
N HIS A 16 6.08 8.81 -44.01
CA HIS A 16 6.38 8.95 -45.41
C HIS A 16 7.90 9.04 -45.63
N GLN A 17 8.32 8.11 -46.49
CA GLN A 17 9.52 8.09 -47.31
C GLN A 17 10.83 7.61 -46.66
N PHE A 18 11.19 6.37 -46.93
CA PHE A 18 12.26 5.98 -47.85
C PHE A 18 12.24 4.42 -48.04
N LEU A 19 12.21 4.01 -49.29
CA LEU A 19 12.29 2.64 -49.84
C LEU A 19 13.77 2.34 -50.22
N PRO A 20 14.06 1.13 -50.72
CA PRO A 20 14.40 -0.12 -50.04
C PRO A 20 15.77 -0.68 -50.43
N SER A 21 16.31 -1.62 -49.75
CA SER A 21 17.17 -2.65 -50.40
C SER A 21 17.39 -3.88 -49.55
N GLN A 22 16.98 -4.95 -50.18
CA GLN A 22 17.58 -6.32 -50.21
C GLN A 22 17.36 -7.28 -49.07
N ILE A 23 16.51 -8.22 -49.42
CA ILE A 23 16.27 -9.58 -48.91
C ILE A 23 17.53 -10.43 -49.12
N LEU A 24 17.89 -11.20 -48.10
CA LEU A 24 18.58 -12.49 -48.28
C LEU A 24 18.03 -13.51 -47.31
N LEU A 25 17.27 -14.46 -47.88
CA LEU A 25 16.86 -15.72 -47.32
C LEU A 25 18.09 -16.64 -47.12
N PHE A 26 18.18 -17.30 -45.97
CA PHE A 26 18.84 -18.57 -45.88
C PHE A 26 17.99 -19.60 -45.07
N SER A 27 17.82 -20.71 -45.68
CA SER A 27 17.05 -21.90 -45.39
C SER A 27 17.60 -22.75 -44.23
N GLN A 28 16.67 -23.39 -43.52
CA GLN A 28 16.96 -24.49 -42.60
C GLN A 28 17.52 -25.74 -43.34
N PRO A 29 18.16 -26.64 -42.64
CA PRO A 29 17.97 -28.06 -42.89
C PRO A 29 17.51 -28.82 -41.65
N LYS A 30 16.53 -29.67 -41.86
CA LYS A 30 16.14 -30.78 -41.02
C LYS A 30 17.24 -31.84 -40.96
N LEU A 31 17.47 -32.46 -39.82
CA LEU A 31 17.94 -33.83 -39.76
C LEU A 31 17.41 -34.59 -38.53
N SER A 32 17.19 -35.84 -38.78
CA SER A 32 16.41 -36.86 -38.13
C SER A 32 17.00 -37.46 -36.84
N SER A 33 16.05 -38.08 -36.11
CA SER A 33 16.15 -39.02 -34.99
C SER A 33 17.24 -40.11 -35.03
N SER A 34 17.89 -40.38 -33.89
CA SER A 34 18.13 -41.72 -33.38
C SER A 34 18.44 -41.73 -31.88
N SER A 35 17.77 -42.67 -31.21
CA SER A 35 17.80 -43.01 -29.81
C SER A 35 19.12 -43.61 -29.35
N LEU A 36 19.64 -43.26 -28.17
CA LEU A 36 20.42 -44.12 -27.31
C LEU A 36 20.27 -43.69 -25.84
N LEU A 37 19.79 -44.64 -25.04
CA LEU A 37 19.66 -44.64 -23.59
C LEU A 37 21.03 -44.74 -22.92
N LEU A 38 21.32 -43.83 -21.97
CA LEU A 38 22.29 -44.05 -20.91
C LEU A 38 21.80 -43.35 -19.62
N PRO A 39 22.16 -43.87 -18.42
CA PRO A 39 21.47 -43.52 -17.16
C PRO A 39 21.89 -42.15 -16.60
N PRO A 40 21.10 -41.54 -15.68
CA PRO A 40 21.31 -40.17 -15.23
C PRO A 40 22.44 -40.07 -14.23
N PRO A 41 23.29 -39.05 -14.32
CA PRO A 41 24.14 -38.63 -13.21
C PRO A 41 23.32 -37.78 -12.24
N SER A 42 23.58 -38.04 -10.97
CA SER A 42 23.07 -37.33 -9.79
C SER A 42 22.98 -35.80 -9.96
N SER A 43 21.80 -35.28 -9.82
CA SER A 43 21.49 -33.84 -9.85
C SER A 43 22.17 -33.07 -8.73
N ILE A 44 23.16 -32.32 -9.09
CA ILE A 44 23.65 -31.20 -8.29
C ILE A 44 22.72 -30.02 -8.55
N TYR A 45 21.84 -29.69 -7.64
CA TYR A 45 21.06 -28.45 -7.68
C TYR A 45 22.01 -27.26 -7.39
N MET A 46 22.41 -26.56 -8.45
CA MET A 46 22.97 -25.22 -8.30
C MET A 46 21.81 -24.24 -8.11
N ALA A 47 21.73 -23.66 -6.92
CA ALA A 47 20.86 -22.52 -6.69
C ALA A 47 21.50 -21.27 -7.32
N HIS A 48 20.99 -20.83 -8.46
CA HIS A 48 21.32 -19.55 -9.04
C HIS A 48 20.53 -18.47 -8.32
N LEU A 49 21.20 -17.67 -7.49
CA LEU A 49 20.64 -16.42 -6.94
C LEU A 49 20.88 -15.30 -7.95
N VAL A 50 19.85 -14.97 -8.71
CA VAL A 50 19.83 -13.75 -9.55
C VAL A 50 19.43 -12.57 -8.67
N TYR A 51 20.32 -11.64 -8.44
CA TYR A 51 20.05 -10.41 -7.73
C TYR A 51 19.62 -9.33 -8.70
N ASN A 52 18.33 -9.05 -8.75
CA ASN A 52 17.85 -7.77 -9.24
C ASN A 52 17.74 -6.82 -8.05
N GLU A 53 18.66 -5.84 -7.96
CA GLU A 53 18.27 -4.67 -7.19
C GLU A 53 16.93 -4.21 -7.74
N THR A 54 15.95 -4.10 -6.88
CA THR A 54 14.81 -3.26 -7.24
C THR A 54 15.42 -1.92 -7.59
N PRO A 55 15.37 -1.51 -8.85
CA PRO A 55 15.93 -0.21 -9.18
C PRO A 55 15.08 0.79 -8.42
N SER A 56 15.67 1.46 -7.47
CA SER A 56 15.18 2.77 -7.13
C SER A 56 15.32 3.59 -8.41
N PHE A 57 14.28 3.55 -9.26
CA PHE A 57 14.20 4.14 -10.58
C PHE A 57 15.06 3.42 -11.66
N GLY A 58 14.49 2.39 -12.29
CA GLY A 58 15.15 1.68 -13.38
C GLY A 58 14.76 2.20 -14.73
N ALA A 59 15.74 2.52 -15.55
CA ALA A 59 15.58 2.55 -16.99
C ALA A 59 15.78 1.13 -17.54
N SER A 60 14.94 0.73 -18.48
CA SER A 60 15.13 -0.48 -19.28
C SER A 60 16.36 -0.31 -20.18
N HIS A 61 17.50 -0.73 -19.70
CA HIS A 61 18.53 -1.23 -20.58
C HIS A 61 18.65 -2.73 -20.31
N HIS A 62 18.78 -3.53 -21.36
CA HIS A 62 19.26 -4.89 -21.32
C HIS A 62 20.64 -4.90 -20.65
N GLY A 63 20.68 -4.60 -19.35
CA GLY A 63 21.80 -4.85 -18.48
C GLY A 63 21.79 -6.34 -18.19
N GLN A 64 22.84 -7.04 -18.54
CA GLN A 64 23.07 -8.41 -18.14
C GLN A 64 22.80 -8.51 -16.64
N ALA A 65 21.84 -9.35 -16.23
CA ALA A 65 21.65 -9.71 -14.85
C ALA A 65 22.99 -10.14 -14.28
N GLN A 66 23.54 -9.40 -13.33
CA GLN A 66 24.76 -9.80 -12.66
C GLN A 66 24.43 -11.03 -11.80
N GLN A 67 24.83 -12.18 -12.30
CA GLN A 67 24.68 -13.44 -11.64
C GLN A 67 25.66 -13.48 -10.46
N ILE A 68 25.14 -13.39 -9.23
CA ILE A 68 25.99 -13.61 -8.04
C ILE A 68 26.15 -15.10 -7.90
N ILE A 69 27.37 -15.58 -8.17
CA ILE A 69 27.73 -16.99 -7.93
C ILE A 69 27.74 -17.19 -6.41
N PRO A 70 27.12 -18.27 -5.88
CA PRO A 70 27.18 -18.57 -4.46
C PRO A 70 28.63 -18.60 -3.98
N PHE A 71 28.92 -17.95 -2.84
CA PHE A 71 30.25 -17.99 -2.27
C PHE A 71 30.62 -19.43 -1.95
N PRO A 72 31.81 -19.92 -2.34
CA PRO A 72 32.23 -21.23 -1.93
C PRO A 72 32.43 -21.21 -0.42
N THR A 73 31.60 -21.93 0.30
CA THR A 73 31.79 -22.21 1.72
C THR A 73 33.01 -23.10 1.87
N THR A 74 33.91 -22.73 2.77
CA THR A 74 35.12 -23.49 3.08
C THR A 74 34.86 -24.86 3.73
N THR A 75 33.61 -25.22 3.95
CA THR A 75 33.17 -26.51 4.47
C THR A 75 32.16 -27.17 3.55
N SER A 76 32.35 -28.43 3.24
CA SER A 76 31.53 -29.27 2.35
C SER A 76 30.13 -29.62 2.87
N THR A 77 29.58 -28.86 3.80
CA THR A 77 28.22 -29.01 4.30
C THR A 77 27.25 -28.20 3.41
N SER A 78 26.29 -28.87 2.81
CA SER A 78 25.22 -28.21 2.06
C SER A 78 24.46 -27.25 3.00
N LEU A 79 24.42 -25.96 2.68
CA LEU A 79 23.65 -24.97 3.43
C LEU A 79 22.17 -25.36 3.42
N ARG A 80 21.56 -25.36 4.59
CA ARG A 80 20.12 -25.66 4.74
C ARG A 80 19.31 -24.38 4.63
N ILE A 81 18.23 -24.45 3.86
CA ILE A 81 17.21 -23.38 3.84
C ILE A 81 16.38 -23.51 5.11
N ILE A 82 16.38 -22.47 5.93
CA ILE A 82 15.70 -22.40 7.22
C ILE A 82 14.76 -21.18 7.20
N LEU A 83 13.57 -21.32 7.81
CA LEU A 83 12.67 -20.20 8.01
C LEU A 83 13.18 -19.31 9.14
N LEU A 84 13.58 -18.10 8.81
CA LEU A 84 13.76 -17.02 9.77
C LEU A 84 12.42 -16.31 9.98
N HIS A 85 11.79 -16.50 11.13
CA HIS A 85 10.60 -15.78 11.56
C HIS A 85 10.85 -15.16 12.92
N GLY A 86 10.99 -13.85 12.96
CA GLY A 86 11.38 -13.12 14.16
C GLY A 86 11.99 -11.75 13.82
N ASN A 87 13.00 -11.35 14.56
CA ASN A 87 13.75 -10.13 14.34
C ASN A 87 15.25 -10.42 14.16
N LEU A 88 15.88 -9.63 13.28
CA LEU A 88 17.34 -9.54 13.18
C LEU A 88 17.81 -8.22 13.77
N GLU A 89 18.69 -8.30 14.74
CA GLU A 89 19.45 -7.16 15.24
C GLU A 89 20.82 -7.15 14.55
N ILE A 90 21.12 -6.10 13.80
CA ILE A 90 22.26 -6.02 12.90
C ILE A 90 23.06 -4.76 13.18
N TRP A 91 24.36 -4.90 13.33
CA TRP A 91 25.31 -3.80 13.33
C TRP A 91 26.23 -3.88 12.12
N VAL A 92 26.31 -2.82 11.36
CA VAL A 92 27.33 -2.63 10.33
C VAL A 92 28.28 -1.56 10.82
N ASN A 93 29.46 -1.97 11.24
CA ASN A 93 30.41 -1.08 11.95
C ASN A 93 31.27 -0.30 10.96
N HIS A 94 32.15 -0.97 10.25
CA HIS A 94 33.07 -0.34 9.30
C HIS A 94 33.61 -1.36 8.30
N ALA A 95 34.12 -0.90 7.19
CA ALA A 95 34.96 -1.70 6.30
C ALA A 95 36.38 -1.15 6.29
N LYS A 96 37.31 -1.96 5.86
CA LYS A 96 38.72 -1.58 5.68
C LYS A 96 39.24 -2.04 4.36
N ASN A 97 40.11 -1.23 3.78
CA ASN A 97 40.88 -1.54 2.59
C ASN A 97 40.02 -1.92 1.35
N LEU A 98 38.92 -1.20 1.16
CA LEU A 98 38.08 -1.39 -0.03
C LEU A 98 38.83 -1.08 -1.33
N PRO A 99 38.52 -1.76 -2.46
CA PRO A 99 39.07 -1.40 -3.75
C PRO A 99 38.46 -0.07 -4.21
N ASN A 100 39.25 0.74 -4.90
CA ASN A 100 38.79 1.96 -5.53
C ASN A 100 38.31 1.64 -6.97
N LEU A 101 37.02 1.56 -7.17
CA LEU A 101 36.43 1.22 -8.47
C LEU A 101 36.46 2.39 -9.46
N ASP A 102 36.43 3.62 -8.98
CA ASP A 102 36.50 4.83 -9.82
C ASP A 102 37.83 4.96 -10.52
N LYS A 103 38.91 4.55 -9.90
CA LYS A 103 40.23 4.49 -10.56
C LYS A 103 40.30 3.51 -11.74
N PHE A 104 39.59 2.38 -11.62
CA PHE A 104 39.61 1.34 -12.65
C PHE A 104 38.87 1.79 -13.90
N HIS A 105 37.78 2.50 -13.78
CA HIS A 105 37.03 3.06 -14.91
C HIS A 105 37.76 4.19 -15.60
N ARG A 106 38.57 4.99 -14.91
CA ARG A 106 39.41 6.01 -15.51
C ARG A 106 40.50 5.42 -16.40
N THR A 107 41.15 4.33 -15.99
CA THR A 107 42.18 3.67 -16.77
C THR A 107 41.64 3.10 -18.09
N LEU A 108 40.41 2.68 -18.15
CA LEU A 108 39.70 2.26 -19.37
C LEU A 108 39.18 3.43 -20.21
N GLY A 109 38.78 4.54 -19.56
CA GLY A 109 38.27 5.74 -20.24
C GLY A 109 39.36 6.64 -20.86
N ASP A 110 40.57 6.59 -20.32
CA ASP A 110 41.73 7.36 -20.83
C ASP A 110 42.23 6.82 -22.20
N ILE A 111 41.78 5.63 -22.62
CA ILE A 111 42.03 5.06 -23.94
C ILE A 111 41.14 5.72 -25.04
N PHE A 112 40.04 6.40 -24.67
CA PHE A 112 39.11 7.11 -25.56
C PHE A 112 38.96 8.58 -25.15
N SER A 113 39.97 9.41 -25.40
CA SER A 113 40.12 10.77 -24.90
C SER A 113 39.16 11.81 -25.47
N LEU A 114 38.54 12.56 -24.56
CA LEU A 114 38.08 13.94 -24.74
C LEU A 114 38.75 14.86 -23.70
N PRO A 115 39.08 16.11 -23.99
CA PRO A 115 39.96 16.95 -23.15
C PRO A 115 39.29 17.31 -21.81
N LYS A 116 39.96 17.05 -20.71
CA LYS A 116 39.55 17.28 -19.31
C LYS A 116 39.65 18.75 -18.91
N LYS A 117 38.66 19.24 -18.14
CA LYS A 117 38.80 20.41 -17.27
C LYS A 117 39.78 20.10 -16.15
N LEU A 118 40.83 20.88 -16.02
CA LEU A 118 41.85 20.84 -14.97
C LEU A 118 41.17 21.16 -13.62
N GLY A 119 41.22 20.23 -12.63
CA GLY A 119 40.80 20.51 -11.25
C GLY A 119 39.89 19.47 -10.58
N SER A 120 40.05 18.16 -10.88
CA SER A 120 39.32 17.13 -10.11
C SER A 120 40.18 16.54 -8.98
N THR A 121 39.71 16.68 -7.74
CA THR A 121 40.13 15.89 -6.59
C THR A 121 40.10 14.39 -6.94
N ILE A 122 40.97 13.62 -6.34
CA ILE A 122 41.00 12.15 -6.47
C ILE A 122 39.66 11.64 -5.91
N GLU A 123 38.74 11.25 -6.80
CA GLU A 123 37.50 10.60 -6.39
C GLU A 123 37.83 9.14 -6.03
N THR A 124 37.40 8.73 -4.85
CA THR A 124 37.45 7.34 -4.37
C THR A 124 36.01 6.84 -4.26
N SER A 125 35.83 5.50 -4.25
CA SER A 125 34.50 4.89 -4.16
C SER A 125 33.65 5.46 -3.02
N ASP A 126 32.34 5.52 -3.24
CA ASP A 126 31.30 5.98 -2.30
C ASP A 126 30.59 4.77 -1.66
N PRO A 127 31.21 4.07 -0.69
CA PRO A 127 30.72 2.79 -0.24
C PRO A 127 29.48 2.87 0.67
N TYR A 128 28.62 1.86 0.51
CA TYR A 128 27.54 1.53 1.41
C TYR A 128 27.27 0.02 1.46
N VAL A 129 26.57 -0.45 2.49
CA VAL A 129 26.23 -1.86 2.67
C VAL A 129 24.73 -2.05 2.53
N THR A 130 24.32 -3.03 1.74
CA THR A 130 22.94 -3.52 1.67
C THR A 130 22.87 -4.89 2.33
N VAL A 131 21.98 -5.07 3.30
CA VAL A 131 21.72 -6.37 3.92
C VAL A 131 20.49 -6.98 3.29
N SER A 132 20.57 -8.25 2.90
CA SER A 132 19.47 -8.94 2.23
C SER A 132 19.30 -10.37 2.72
N VAL A 133 18.06 -10.85 2.68
CA VAL A 133 17.67 -12.22 3.02
C VAL A 133 16.78 -12.75 1.91
N ALA A 134 17.11 -13.90 1.36
CA ALA A 134 16.38 -14.51 0.23
C ALA A 134 16.13 -13.53 -0.95
N GLY A 135 17.09 -12.65 -1.24
CA GLY A 135 16.96 -11.64 -2.30
C GLY A 135 16.27 -10.34 -1.86
N ALA A 136 15.52 -10.34 -0.78
CA ALA A 136 14.88 -9.14 -0.28
C ALA A 136 15.86 -8.26 0.52
N VAL A 137 15.94 -6.97 0.18
CA VAL A 137 16.72 -5.99 0.95
C VAL A 137 15.96 -5.66 2.23
N ILE A 138 16.58 -5.92 3.38
CA ILE A 138 16.01 -5.69 4.70
C ILE A 138 16.61 -4.50 5.43
N ALA A 139 17.85 -4.09 5.07
CA ALA A 139 18.53 -2.94 5.64
C ALA A 139 19.55 -2.35 4.66
N ARG A 140 19.88 -1.08 4.86
CA ARG A 140 20.88 -0.38 4.06
C ARG A 140 21.57 0.69 4.91
N THR A 141 22.92 0.80 4.82
CA THR A 141 23.67 1.87 5.45
C THR A 141 23.58 3.17 4.66
N PHE A 142 24.01 4.26 5.29
CA PHE A 142 24.28 5.50 4.55
C PHE A 142 25.45 5.30 3.59
N VAL A 143 25.44 6.10 2.51
CA VAL A 143 26.59 6.25 1.65
C VAL A 143 27.62 7.13 2.36
N ILE A 144 28.87 6.70 2.39
CA ILE A 144 30.01 7.50 2.84
C ILE A 144 30.80 7.89 1.61
N GLU A 145 30.90 9.19 1.34
CA GLU A 145 31.52 9.68 0.14
C GLU A 145 33.05 9.56 0.23
N ASN A 146 33.68 9.04 -0.84
CA ASN A 146 35.14 9.04 -1.05
C ASN A 146 35.97 8.41 0.06
N ASP A 147 35.63 7.21 0.53
CA ASP A 147 36.35 6.55 1.63
C ASP A 147 36.56 5.04 1.38
N GLU A 148 37.82 4.60 1.31
CA GLU A 148 38.21 3.18 1.23
C GLU A 148 38.14 2.47 2.61
N ASN A 149 37.90 3.21 3.71
CA ASN A 149 37.80 2.68 5.07
C ASN A 149 36.57 3.22 5.82
N PRO A 150 35.36 3.10 5.23
CA PRO A 150 34.16 3.75 5.73
C PRO A 150 33.76 3.26 7.12
N VAL A 151 33.30 4.19 7.97
CA VAL A 151 32.80 3.91 9.32
C VAL A 151 31.32 4.31 9.40
N TRP A 152 30.42 3.31 9.43
CA TRP A 152 28.98 3.54 9.53
C TRP A 152 28.46 3.53 10.97
N MET A 153 28.89 2.56 11.80
CA MET A 153 28.39 2.33 13.16
C MET A 153 26.86 2.32 13.20
N GLN A 154 26.25 1.65 12.24
CA GLN A 154 24.80 1.70 12.02
C GLN A 154 24.12 0.45 12.54
N HIS A 155 23.07 0.66 13.33
CA HIS A 155 22.24 -0.37 13.94
C HIS A 155 20.92 -0.51 13.23
N PHE A 156 20.47 -1.75 13.05
CA PHE A 156 19.16 -2.09 12.50
C PHE A 156 18.48 -3.14 13.36
N ASN A 157 17.19 -2.97 13.60
CA ASN A 157 16.33 -3.99 14.17
C ASN A 157 15.17 -4.22 13.19
N VAL A 158 15.24 -5.32 12.44
CA VAL A 158 14.34 -5.56 11.30
C VAL A 158 13.55 -6.85 11.47
N PRO A 159 12.25 -6.85 11.18
CA PRO A 159 11.45 -8.07 11.14
C PRO A 159 11.82 -8.92 9.92
N VAL A 160 11.83 -10.22 10.10
CA VAL A 160 12.06 -11.19 9.04
C VAL A 160 11.01 -12.31 9.07
N ALA A 161 10.65 -12.78 7.87
CA ALA A 161 9.71 -13.88 7.62
C ALA A 161 10.13 -14.64 6.35
N HIS A 162 11.41 -15.05 6.27
CA HIS A 162 12.04 -15.49 5.04
C HIS A 162 12.60 -16.90 5.16
N HIS A 163 12.43 -17.72 4.11
CA HIS A 163 13.18 -18.96 3.95
C HIS A 163 14.53 -18.65 3.31
N ALA A 164 15.63 -18.82 4.05
CA ALA A 164 16.97 -18.49 3.58
C ALA A 164 18.01 -19.47 4.06
N SER A 165 19.11 -19.56 3.34
CA SER A 165 20.32 -20.28 3.73
C SER A 165 21.37 -19.34 4.34
N GLU A 166 21.40 -18.08 3.93
CA GLU A 166 22.35 -17.06 4.34
C GLU A 166 21.70 -15.68 4.44
N VAL A 167 22.30 -14.83 5.28
CA VAL A 167 22.09 -13.38 5.29
C VAL A 167 23.28 -12.75 4.57
N HIS A 168 23.00 -11.97 3.53
CA HIS A 168 24.06 -11.36 2.70
C HIS A 168 24.26 -9.88 3.04
N PHE A 169 25.51 -9.49 3.22
CA PHE A 169 25.96 -8.11 3.35
C PHE A 169 26.70 -7.73 2.06
N LEU A 170 26.04 -6.97 1.20
CA LEU A 170 26.55 -6.55 -0.10
C LEU A 170 27.20 -5.17 0.03
N VAL A 171 28.52 -5.11 -0.10
CA VAL A 171 29.27 -3.85 -0.11
C VAL A 171 29.25 -3.31 -1.52
N LYS A 172 28.76 -2.10 -1.70
CA LYS A 172 28.51 -1.48 -3.01
C LYS A 172 29.14 -0.09 -3.08
N ASP A 173 29.48 0.31 -4.29
CA ASP A 173 29.85 1.66 -4.64
C ASP A 173 28.66 2.42 -5.18
N SER A 174 28.47 3.67 -4.77
CA SER A 174 27.34 4.51 -5.15
C SER A 174 27.69 5.43 -6.31
N ASP A 175 27.57 4.95 -7.54
CA ASP A 175 27.76 5.77 -8.74
C ASP A 175 26.61 6.73 -9.01
N VAL A 176 26.86 7.77 -9.80
CA VAL A 176 25.87 8.74 -10.29
C VAL A 176 24.75 8.02 -11.10
N VAL A 177 25.10 6.94 -11.80
CA VAL A 177 24.18 6.14 -12.61
C VAL A 177 24.19 4.69 -12.14
N GLY A 178 23.57 4.39 -11.01
CA GLY A 178 23.45 3.02 -10.51
C GLY A 178 24.29 2.76 -9.27
N SER A 179 24.67 1.51 -9.06
CA SER A 179 25.60 1.08 -8.01
C SER A 179 26.40 -0.11 -8.53
N GLN A 180 27.67 -0.19 -8.13
CA GLN A 180 28.53 -1.29 -8.48
C GLN A 180 28.82 -2.16 -7.26
N LEU A 181 28.75 -3.48 -7.41
CA LEU A 181 29.08 -4.41 -6.33
C LEU A 181 30.61 -4.46 -6.15
N ILE A 182 31.07 -4.09 -4.98
CA ILE A 182 32.47 -4.25 -4.54
C ILE A 182 32.71 -5.72 -4.13
N GLY A 183 31.81 -6.26 -3.34
CA GLY A 183 31.85 -7.65 -2.90
C GLY A 183 30.80 -7.93 -1.83
N ALA A 184 30.83 -9.14 -1.25
CA ALA A 184 29.84 -9.57 -0.30
C ALA A 184 30.43 -10.40 0.85
N VAL A 185 29.64 -10.41 1.96
CA VAL A 185 29.84 -11.32 3.09
C VAL A 185 28.55 -12.10 3.28
N GLY A 186 28.59 -13.43 3.32
CA GLY A 186 27.48 -14.31 3.64
C GLY A 186 27.60 -14.84 5.07
N ILE A 187 26.53 -14.75 5.84
CA ILE A 187 26.43 -15.35 7.19
C ILE A 187 25.40 -16.48 7.13
N PRO A 188 25.78 -17.75 7.37
CA PRO A 188 24.87 -18.89 7.35
C PRO A 188 23.75 -18.72 8.37
N VAL A 189 22.51 -18.96 7.96
CA VAL A 189 21.34 -18.86 8.84
C VAL A 189 21.40 -19.88 9.97
N GLN A 190 21.98 -21.04 9.74
CA GLN A 190 22.16 -22.07 10.76
C GLN A 190 23.01 -21.60 11.95
N ASP A 191 23.93 -20.66 11.75
CA ASP A 191 24.79 -20.11 12.81
C ASP A 191 24.04 -19.07 13.67
N LEU A 192 22.92 -18.52 13.14
CA LEU A 192 22.09 -17.53 13.79
C LEU A 192 20.84 -18.14 14.46
N TYR A 193 20.39 -19.29 13.95
CA TYR A 193 19.05 -19.83 14.25
C TYR A 193 18.79 -20.09 15.75
N ASN A 194 19.82 -20.44 16.49
CA ASN A 194 19.76 -20.67 17.94
C ASN A 194 19.73 -19.37 18.78
N GLY A 195 19.82 -18.20 18.13
CA GLY A 195 19.90 -16.88 18.78
C GLY A 195 21.32 -16.46 19.20
N THR A 196 22.34 -17.20 18.79
CA THR A 196 23.75 -16.82 19.05
C THR A 196 24.08 -15.55 18.29
N LYS A 197 24.74 -14.61 18.98
CA LYS A 197 25.27 -13.41 18.34
C LYS A 197 26.52 -13.79 17.55
N VAL A 198 26.55 -13.48 16.28
CA VAL A 198 27.70 -13.63 15.39
C VAL A 198 28.28 -12.24 15.17
N GLU A 199 29.58 -12.07 15.51
CA GLU A 199 30.30 -10.80 15.34
C GLU A 199 31.74 -11.03 14.96
N GLY A 200 32.31 -10.11 14.19
CA GLY A 200 33.73 -10.19 13.81
C GLY A 200 34.07 -9.38 12.56
N PHE A 201 35.25 -9.72 12.03
CA PHE A 201 35.77 -9.20 10.76
C PHE A 201 35.66 -10.29 9.70
N TYR A 202 34.96 -10.01 8.65
CA TYR A 202 34.73 -10.96 7.56
C TYR A 202 35.38 -10.49 6.27
N PRO A 203 36.13 -11.35 5.55
CA PRO A 203 36.68 -10.98 4.26
C PRO A 203 35.56 -10.68 3.27
N ILE A 204 35.69 -9.58 2.55
CA ILE A 204 34.74 -9.19 1.50
C ILE A 204 35.14 -9.93 0.22
N LEU A 205 34.27 -10.83 -0.23
CA LEU A 205 34.50 -11.69 -1.38
C LEU A 205 33.89 -11.11 -2.66
N SER A 206 34.63 -11.19 -3.73
CA SER A 206 34.17 -10.88 -5.09
C SER A 206 33.23 -11.97 -5.62
N SER A 207 32.61 -11.76 -6.78
CA SER A 207 31.78 -12.76 -7.46
C SER A 207 32.51 -14.05 -7.79
N SER A 208 33.86 -14.06 -7.82
CA SER A 208 34.66 -15.26 -8.02
C SER A 208 34.95 -16.03 -6.71
N GLY A 209 34.45 -15.57 -5.58
CA GLY A 209 34.69 -16.17 -4.26
C GLY A 209 36.08 -15.89 -3.67
N LYS A 210 36.86 -15.02 -4.32
CA LYS A 210 38.16 -14.56 -3.79
C LYS A 210 38.00 -13.20 -3.09
N PRO A 211 38.87 -12.83 -2.13
CA PRO A 211 38.88 -11.48 -1.59
C PRO A 211 38.86 -10.42 -2.70
N CYS A 212 38.02 -9.41 -2.56
CA CYS A 212 37.93 -8.34 -3.56
C CYS A 212 39.22 -7.49 -3.63
N LYS A 213 39.96 -7.44 -2.52
CA LYS A 213 41.30 -6.86 -2.38
C LYS A 213 41.95 -7.50 -1.14
N ASP A 214 43.25 -7.68 -1.14
CA ASP A 214 43.97 -8.22 0.02
C ASP A 214 43.72 -7.37 1.27
N GLY A 215 43.28 -8.02 2.35
CA GLY A 215 42.95 -7.36 3.58
C GLY A 215 41.64 -6.56 3.60
N ALA A 216 40.81 -6.64 2.53
CA ALA A 216 39.49 -6.05 2.54
C ALA A 216 38.54 -6.83 3.46
N VAL A 217 38.06 -6.16 4.52
CA VAL A 217 37.20 -6.77 5.53
C VAL A 217 36.03 -5.88 5.91
N LEU A 218 34.89 -6.50 6.26
CA LEU A 218 33.73 -5.86 6.84
C LEU A 218 33.59 -6.26 8.31
N SER A 219 33.52 -5.29 9.20
CA SER A 219 33.17 -5.50 10.60
C SER A 219 31.67 -5.40 10.80
N LEU A 220 31.06 -6.47 11.27
CA LEU A 220 29.62 -6.56 11.51
C LEU A 220 29.30 -7.38 12.75
N SER A 221 28.07 -7.22 13.24
CA SER A 221 27.46 -8.09 14.23
C SER A 221 26.01 -8.35 13.85
N ILE A 222 25.56 -9.58 14.02
CA ILE A 222 24.18 -9.99 13.74
C ILE A 222 23.68 -10.98 14.78
N GLN A 223 22.44 -10.79 15.23
CA GLN A 223 21.76 -11.69 16.14
C GLN A 223 20.31 -11.89 15.72
N TYR A 224 19.84 -13.13 15.78
CA TYR A 224 18.46 -13.49 15.49
C TYR A 224 17.67 -13.70 16.76
N THR A 225 16.51 -13.09 16.88
CA THR A 225 15.53 -13.36 17.93
C THR A 225 14.32 -14.03 17.30
N PRO A 226 14.10 -15.34 17.56
CA PRO A 226 12.93 -16.05 17.04
C PRO A 226 11.63 -15.46 17.59
N ILE A 227 10.53 -15.64 16.82
CA ILE A 227 9.25 -14.98 17.08
C ILE A 227 8.64 -15.35 18.44
N ASP A 228 8.85 -16.56 18.93
CA ASP A 228 8.39 -17.04 20.24
C ASP A 228 9.03 -16.30 21.42
N LYS A 229 10.21 -15.73 21.21
CA LYS A 229 10.91 -14.89 22.18
C LYS A 229 10.64 -13.39 22.03
N VAL A 230 9.92 -12.99 20.96
CA VAL A 230 9.54 -11.59 20.77
C VAL A 230 8.41 -11.25 21.73
N THR A 231 8.66 -10.32 22.66
CA THR A 231 7.66 -9.77 23.57
C THR A 231 6.43 -9.28 22.77
N LEU A 232 5.25 -9.46 23.20
CA LEU A 232 3.97 -9.09 22.56
C LEU A 232 3.45 -10.05 21.47
N TYR A 233 4.21 -11.04 21.01
CA TYR A 233 3.69 -12.01 20.02
C TYR A 233 2.48 -12.76 20.55
N ASN A 234 2.41 -12.99 21.85
CA ASN A 234 1.35 -13.75 22.54
C ASN A 234 0.44 -12.88 23.44
N HIS A 235 0.49 -11.56 23.33
CA HIS A 235 -0.18 -10.70 24.30
C HIS A 235 -1.27 -9.76 23.76
N GLY A 236 -1.47 -9.66 22.47
CA GLY A 236 -2.41 -8.72 21.85
C GLY A 236 -1.89 -7.29 21.77
N VAL A 237 -2.62 -6.44 21.07
CA VAL A 237 -2.28 -5.02 20.92
C VAL A 237 -2.75 -4.23 22.14
N GLY A 238 -1.92 -3.29 22.62
CA GLY A 238 -2.25 -2.48 23.80
C GLY A 238 -2.22 -3.25 25.12
N ALA A 239 -1.54 -4.39 25.16
CA ALA A 239 -1.51 -5.37 26.25
C ALA A 239 -0.70 -4.95 27.47
N GLY A 240 -0.85 -3.74 27.96
CA GLY A 240 -0.22 -3.35 29.21
C GLY A 240 -0.31 -1.85 29.46
N PRO A 241 -0.15 -1.41 30.71
CA PRO A 241 -0.18 0.01 31.06
C PRO A 241 0.98 0.78 30.43
N ASP A 242 2.09 0.10 30.14
CA ASP A 242 3.31 0.65 29.59
C ASP A 242 3.42 0.49 28.06
N TYR A 243 2.32 0.15 27.38
CA TYR A 243 2.32 0.07 25.93
C TYR A 243 2.53 1.44 25.30
N GLU A 244 3.66 1.59 24.63
CA GLU A 244 4.10 2.85 23.99
C GLU A 244 3.85 2.87 22.47
N GLY A 245 3.04 1.94 21.97
CA GLY A 245 2.73 1.84 20.55
C GLY A 245 3.76 1.04 19.74
N VAL A 246 3.84 1.35 18.46
CA VAL A 246 4.85 0.78 17.55
C VAL A 246 6.16 1.49 17.82
N PRO A 247 7.23 0.77 18.22
CA PRO A 247 8.49 1.40 18.61
C PRO A 247 9.22 2.00 17.40
N GLY A 248 10.00 3.03 17.68
CA GLY A 248 10.89 3.63 16.70
C GLY A 248 10.20 4.34 15.53
N THR A 249 8.95 4.74 15.68
CA THR A 249 8.22 5.49 14.64
C THR A 249 8.49 6.99 14.73
N TYR A 250 8.28 7.71 13.64
CA TYR A 250 8.47 9.17 13.60
C TYR A 250 7.51 9.90 14.57
N PHE A 251 6.24 9.48 14.58
CA PHE A 251 5.25 10.00 15.53
C PHE A 251 5.02 9.00 16.66
N PRO A 252 4.99 9.45 17.92
CA PRO A 252 4.75 8.60 19.08
C PRO A 252 3.27 8.24 19.22
N LEU A 253 2.98 7.25 20.07
CA LEU A 253 1.62 6.99 20.51
C LEU A 253 1.07 8.17 21.32
N ARG A 254 -0.03 8.74 20.90
CA ARG A 254 -0.74 9.81 21.58
C ARG A 254 -1.90 9.26 22.41
N LYS A 255 -1.94 9.62 23.68
CA LYS A 255 -2.96 9.20 24.63
C LYS A 255 -4.00 10.32 24.82
N GLY A 256 -5.27 9.97 25.05
CA GLY A 256 -6.29 10.96 25.42
C GLY A 256 -7.11 11.52 24.26
N GLY A 257 -7.20 10.82 23.12
CA GLY A 257 -7.99 11.26 21.97
C GLY A 257 -9.39 10.66 21.90
N ASN A 258 -10.12 11.05 20.86
CA ASN A 258 -11.34 10.42 20.38
C ASN A 258 -11.19 10.06 18.89
N VAL A 259 -11.78 8.96 18.47
CA VAL A 259 -11.81 8.54 17.07
C VAL A 259 -13.26 8.25 16.68
N THR A 260 -13.67 8.78 15.52
CA THR A 260 -14.90 8.38 14.84
C THR A 260 -14.51 7.58 13.62
N LEU A 261 -15.05 6.38 13.47
CA LEU A 261 -14.80 5.48 12.33
C LEU A 261 -15.96 5.59 11.35
N TYR A 262 -15.66 5.68 10.06
CA TYR A 262 -16.63 5.80 8.99
C TYR A 262 -16.48 4.66 7.99
N GLN A 263 -17.62 4.20 7.50
CA GLN A 263 -17.76 3.37 6.31
C GLN A 263 -18.51 4.18 5.26
N ASP A 264 -17.99 4.20 4.05
CA ASP A 264 -18.45 5.01 2.92
C ASP A 264 -18.50 6.54 3.17
N ALA A 265 -18.89 7.27 2.15
CA ALA A 265 -19.01 8.73 2.25
C ALA A 265 -20.23 9.15 3.06
N HIS A 266 -21.33 8.42 2.96
CA HIS A 266 -22.59 8.77 3.62
C HIS A 266 -23.31 7.55 4.17
N PHE A 267 -23.89 7.72 5.34
CA PHE A 267 -24.71 6.73 6.02
C PHE A 267 -26.14 7.25 6.17
N HIS A 268 -27.12 6.49 5.64
CA HIS A 268 -28.54 6.78 5.83
C HIS A 268 -29.03 6.14 7.12
N GLU A 269 -29.76 6.91 7.92
CA GLU A 269 -30.40 6.38 9.11
C GLU A 269 -31.36 5.22 8.77
N GLY A 270 -31.20 4.10 9.48
CA GLY A 270 -32.01 2.90 9.30
C GLY A 270 -31.60 1.97 8.15
N CYS A 271 -30.53 2.26 7.40
CA CYS A 271 -30.04 1.36 6.33
C CYS A 271 -29.33 0.11 6.86
N LEU A 272 -28.82 0.15 8.10
CA LEU A 272 -28.23 -1.00 8.78
C LEU A 272 -28.95 -1.26 10.12
N PRO A 273 -28.95 -2.52 10.62
CA PRO A 273 -29.51 -2.85 11.91
C PRO A 273 -28.82 -2.12 13.05
N ASN A 274 -29.57 -1.74 14.07
CA ASN A 274 -29.03 -1.25 15.32
C ASN A 274 -28.48 -2.41 16.16
N PHE A 275 -27.28 -2.25 16.70
CA PHE A 275 -26.68 -3.19 17.64
C PHE A 275 -26.00 -2.44 18.80
N LYS A 276 -25.74 -3.17 19.85
CA LYS A 276 -25.23 -2.60 21.09
C LYS A 276 -23.75 -2.92 21.27
N VAL A 277 -23.01 -1.89 21.62
CA VAL A 277 -21.67 -2.02 22.17
C VAL A 277 -21.72 -2.13 23.70
N LYS A 278 -20.58 -2.26 24.34
CA LYS A 278 -20.50 -2.43 25.78
C LYS A 278 -21.24 -1.33 26.54
N GLY A 279 -21.96 -1.75 27.61
CA GLY A 279 -22.78 -0.83 28.38
C GLY A 279 -24.22 -0.70 27.86
N GLY A 280 -24.60 -1.45 26.82
CA GLY A 280 -25.95 -1.43 26.25
C GLY A 280 -26.22 -0.19 25.36
N VAL A 281 -25.18 0.60 25.04
CA VAL A 281 -25.29 1.76 24.17
C VAL A 281 -25.37 1.28 22.72
N ASN A 282 -26.26 1.88 21.93
CA ASN A 282 -26.31 1.60 20.49
C ASN A 282 -25.01 2.11 19.83
N TYR A 283 -24.50 1.31 18.89
CA TYR A 283 -23.42 1.76 18.00
C TYR A 283 -23.94 2.90 17.14
N GLU A 284 -23.19 3.98 17.07
CA GLU A 284 -23.59 5.17 16.34
C GLU A 284 -22.91 5.22 14.97
N HIS A 285 -23.69 5.08 13.92
CA HIS A 285 -23.22 5.27 12.56
C HIS A 285 -23.12 6.76 12.24
N ARG A 286 -22.03 7.17 11.61
CA ARG A 286 -21.77 8.55 11.22
C ARG A 286 -21.54 8.68 9.72
N SER A 287 -21.93 9.80 9.15
CA SER A 287 -21.75 10.15 7.74
C SER A 287 -20.46 10.95 7.55
N CYS A 288 -19.47 10.36 6.89
CA CYS A 288 -18.13 10.94 6.73
C CYS A 288 -18.18 12.33 6.06
N TRP A 289 -18.81 12.42 4.91
CA TRP A 289 -18.84 13.68 4.15
C TRP A 289 -19.71 14.75 4.81
N HIS A 290 -20.76 14.36 5.55
CA HIS A 290 -21.52 15.31 6.38
C HIS A 290 -20.65 15.88 7.48
N ASP A 291 -19.96 15.03 8.23
CA ASP A 291 -19.05 15.48 9.30
C ASP A 291 -17.91 16.36 8.76
N ILE A 292 -17.38 16.08 7.57
CA ILE A 292 -16.38 16.94 6.90
C ILE A 292 -16.98 18.29 6.52
N PHE A 293 -18.18 18.31 5.94
CA PHE A 293 -18.87 19.53 5.58
C PHE A 293 -19.11 20.41 6.79
N ASP A 294 -19.65 19.84 7.86
CA ASP A 294 -19.94 20.53 9.12
C ASP A 294 -18.64 21.05 9.76
N ALA A 295 -17.59 20.24 9.76
CA ALA A 295 -16.30 20.63 10.31
C ALA A 295 -15.68 21.81 9.54
N ILE A 296 -15.71 21.78 8.21
CA ILE A 296 -15.25 22.90 7.37
C ILE A 296 -16.11 24.15 7.62
N SER A 297 -17.44 24.00 7.67
CA SER A 297 -18.39 25.10 7.91
C SER A 297 -18.14 25.81 9.23
N GLN A 298 -17.75 25.06 10.28
CA GLN A 298 -17.50 25.56 11.64
C GLN A 298 -16.05 26.02 11.89
N ALA A 299 -15.15 25.80 10.93
CA ALA A 299 -13.76 26.24 11.05
C ALA A 299 -13.66 27.76 11.11
N ARG A 300 -12.75 28.28 11.94
CA ARG A 300 -12.52 29.73 12.14
C ARG A 300 -11.09 30.19 11.86
N ARG A 301 -10.13 29.26 11.85
CA ARG A 301 -8.70 29.57 11.71
C ARG A 301 -8.09 28.93 10.49
N LEU A 302 -8.29 27.61 10.31
CA LEU A 302 -7.65 26.87 9.22
C LEU A 302 -8.54 25.74 8.66
N VAL A 303 -8.38 25.51 7.36
CA VAL A 303 -8.83 24.32 6.63
C VAL A 303 -7.69 23.90 5.71
N TYR A 304 -7.04 22.79 6.01
CA TYR A 304 -5.95 22.23 5.21
C TYR A 304 -6.34 20.88 4.65
N ILE A 305 -6.30 20.73 3.33
CA ILE A 305 -6.74 19.51 2.63
C ILE A 305 -5.57 18.93 1.84
N VAL A 306 -5.36 17.62 1.98
CA VAL A 306 -4.48 16.82 1.12
C VAL A 306 -5.30 15.79 0.39
N GLY A 307 -5.06 15.61 -0.90
CA GLY A 307 -5.68 14.55 -1.69
C GLY A 307 -4.80 14.09 -2.83
N TRP A 308 -5.03 12.86 -3.26
CA TRP A 308 -4.63 12.39 -4.57
C TRP A 308 -5.44 13.15 -5.64
N SER A 309 -6.74 13.32 -5.39
CA SER A 309 -7.64 14.19 -6.14
C SER A 309 -8.52 14.99 -5.17
N VAL A 310 -8.66 16.29 -5.44
CA VAL A 310 -9.62 17.18 -4.78
C VAL A 310 -10.34 17.96 -5.87
N TYR A 311 -11.64 17.74 -6.02
CA TYR A 311 -12.41 18.38 -7.07
C TYR A 311 -13.37 19.43 -6.51
N TYR A 312 -13.21 20.66 -6.95
CA TYR A 312 -13.99 21.81 -6.46
C TYR A 312 -15.50 21.67 -6.65
N ASN A 313 -15.92 20.95 -7.71
CA ASN A 313 -17.33 20.84 -8.09
C ASN A 313 -18.05 19.62 -7.47
N VAL A 314 -17.44 18.95 -6.51
CA VAL A 314 -18.10 17.85 -5.80
C VAL A 314 -19.04 18.39 -4.71
N SER A 315 -20.25 17.80 -4.61
CA SER A 315 -21.19 18.07 -3.53
C SER A 315 -21.04 17.03 -2.42
N LEU A 316 -20.69 17.50 -1.22
CA LEU A 316 -20.54 16.61 -0.05
C LEU A 316 -21.92 16.23 0.54
N ILE A 317 -22.88 17.15 0.47
CA ILE A 317 -24.26 16.95 0.97
C ILE A 317 -25.18 16.76 -0.23
N ARG A 318 -25.90 15.65 -0.28
CA ARG A 318 -26.80 15.29 -1.38
C ARG A 318 -28.24 15.01 -0.94
N ASP A 319 -28.50 15.12 0.35
CA ASP A 319 -29.84 15.10 0.94
C ASP A 319 -30.44 16.52 1.03
N ASN A 320 -31.71 16.60 1.44
CA ASN A 320 -32.44 17.88 1.55
C ASN A 320 -32.00 18.79 2.73
N ARG A 321 -30.99 18.42 3.49
CA ARG A 321 -30.50 19.16 4.67
C ARG A 321 -29.57 20.31 4.33
N GLY A 322 -28.84 20.20 3.23
CA GLY A 322 -27.97 21.29 2.74
C GLY A 322 -28.67 22.08 1.66
N GLY A 323 -28.58 23.40 1.70
CA GLY A 323 -29.10 24.26 0.63
C GLY A 323 -28.67 23.70 -0.72
N LYS A 324 -29.61 23.43 -1.59
CA LYS A 324 -29.39 22.86 -2.92
C LYS A 324 -28.23 23.58 -3.62
N GLY A 325 -27.11 22.90 -3.83
CA GLY A 325 -26.08 23.33 -4.77
C GLY A 325 -24.77 23.87 -4.21
N SER A 326 -24.48 23.78 -2.91
CA SER A 326 -23.15 24.18 -2.43
C SER A 326 -22.10 23.11 -2.74
N THR A 327 -21.16 23.45 -3.63
CA THR A 327 -20.02 22.61 -3.95
C THR A 327 -18.93 22.77 -2.89
N LEU A 328 -17.99 21.84 -2.83
CA LEU A 328 -16.78 21.95 -2.01
C LEU A 328 -16.03 23.27 -2.31
N GLY A 329 -15.96 23.64 -3.59
CA GLY A 329 -15.31 24.88 -4.03
C GLY A 329 -15.97 26.12 -3.46
N ASP A 330 -17.31 26.19 -3.46
CA ASP A 330 -18.07 27.31 -2.92
C ASP A 330 -17.90 27.41 -1.42
N LEU A 331 -17.98 26.29 -0.71
CA LEU A 331 -17.77 26.20 0.73
C LEU A 331 -16.36 26.74 1.11
N LEU A 332 -15.31 26.27 0.44
CA LEU A 332 -13.94 26.69 0.71
C LEU A 332 -13.70 28.19 0.39
N LYS A 333 -14.31 28.71 -0.69
CA LYS A 333 -14.27 30.16 -0.99
C LYS A 333 -14.96 30.97 0.08
N ALA A 334 -16.16 30.56 0.53
CA ALA A 334 -16.88 31.24 1.59
C ALA A 334 -16.04 31.28 2.88
N LYS A 335 -15.47 30.16 3.29
CA LYS A 335 -14.59 30.13 4.48
C LYS A 335 -13.36 31.02 4.35
N SER A 336 -12.75 31.03 3.16
CA SER A 336 -11.62 31.92 2.88
C SER A 336 -12.01 33.40 2.95
N GLN A 337 -13.24 33.79 2.53
CA GLN A 337 -13.77 35.15 2.66
C GLN A 337 -14.08 35.52 4.10
N GLU A 338 -14.42 34.56 4.96
CA GLU A 338 -14.57 34.76 6.41
C GLU A 338 -13.21 34.94 7.13
N GLY A 339 -12.09 34.86 6.41
CA GLY A 339 -10.75 35.02 6.97
C GLY A 339 -10.09 33.71 7.41
N VAL A 340 -10.70 32.57 7.15
CA VAL A 340 -10.11 31.24 7.43
C VAL A 340 -8.97 30.96 6.45
N ARG A 341 -7.84 30.47 6.96
CA ARG A 341 -6.72 30.04 6.10
C ARG A 341 -7.05 28.72 5.42
N VAL A 342 -7.26 28.75 4.11
CA VAL A 342 -7.59 27.55 3.31
C VAL A 342 -6.42 27.18 2.41
N LEU A 343 -5.85 25.99 2.62
CA LEU A 343 -4.71 25.42 1.86
C LEU A 343 -5.06 24.04 1.31
N LEU A 344 -4.85 23.84 0.01
CA LEU A 344 -5.01 22.57 -0.67
C LEU A 344 -3.66 22.10 -1.21
N LEU A 345 -3.23 20.88 -0.82
CA LEU A 345 -2.03 20.22 -1.31
C LEU A 345 -2.45 18.97 -2.09
N VAL A 346 -2.50 19.08 -3.40
CA VAL A 346 -3.02 18.06 -4.32
C VAL A 346 -1.88 17.44 -5.11
N TRP A 347 -1.95 16.15 -5.41
CA TRP A 347 -1.02 15.52 -6.32
C TRP A 347 -1.12 16.16 -7.70
N ASP A 348 0.04 16.48 -8.28
CA ASP A 348 0.19 17.06 -9.63
C ASP A 348 0.17 15.90 -10.64
N ASP A 349 -0.96 15.69 -11.31
CA ASP A 349 -1.09 14.65 -12.34
C ASP A 349 -0.34 15.11 -13.60
N PRO A 350 0.78 14.47 -13.97
CA PRO A 350 1.56 14.88 -15.12
C PRO A 350 0.83 14.71 -16.46
N THR A 351 -0.31 13.99 -16.47
CA THR A 351 -1.15 13.78 -17.65
C THR A 351 -2.25 14.82 -17.78
N SER A 352 -2.53 15.59 -16.70
CA SER A 352 -3.47 16.71 -16.71
C SER A 352 -2.80 17.98 -17.25
N GLY A 353 -3.57 18.90 -17.82
CA GLY A 353 -3.04 20.19 -18.21
C GLY A 353 -3.54 20.69 -19.57
N SER A 354 -2.76 21.57 -20.21
CA SER A 354 -3.04 22.10 -21.55
C SER A 354 -1.90 21.74 -22.48
N PHE A 355 -2.14 20.90 -23.45
CA PHE A 355 -1.21 20.60 -24.53
C PHE A 355 -1.77 21.18 -25.84
N LEU A 356 -0.98 22.04 -26.52
CA LEU A 356 -1.37 22.70 -27.79
C LEU A 356 -2.75 23.40 -27.73
N GLY A 357 -3.13 23.97 -26.58
CA GLY A 357 -4.39 24.68 -26.41
C GLY A 357 -5.61 23.80 -26.15
N GLN A 358 -5.48 22.48 -26.21
CA GLN A 358 -6.53 21.56 -25.80
C GLN A 358 -6.38 21.23 -24.31
N ARG A 359 -7.49 21.27 -23.58
CA ARG A 359 -7.55 20.90 -22.15
C ARG A 359 -7.68 19.39 -22.04
N THR A 360 -6.80 18.80 -21.22
CA THR A 360 -6.93 17.39 -20.83
C THR A 360 -7.15 17.31 -19.32
N VAL A 361 -8.17 16.56 -18.91
CA VAL A 361 -8.48 16.28 -17.49
C VAL A 361 -7.47 15.30 -16.90
N GLY A 362 -6.53 14.84 -17.73
CA GLY A 362 -5.61 13.77 -17.42
C GLY A 362 -6.22 12.40 -17.68
N LEU A 363 -5.36 11.38 -17.75
CA LEU A 363 -5.78 9.99 -17.90
C LEU A 363 -6.42 9.43 -16.64
N MET A 364 -6.07 10.03 -15.50
CA MET A 364 -6.53 9.62 -14.17
C MET A 364 -7.80 10.36 -13.72
N ASP A 365 -8.29 11.30 -14.52
CA ASP A 365 -9.49 12.12 -14.24
C ASP A 365 -9.40 12.87 -12.89
N THR A 366 -8.20 13.34 -12.53
CA THR A 366 -7.90 13.91 -11.20
C THR A 366 -8.47 15.30 -10.97
N HIS A 367 -8.78 16.05 -12.01
CA HIS A 367 -9.28 17.43 -11.97
C HIS A 367 -8.41 18.42 -11.14
N ASP A 368 -7.15 18.11 -10.93
CA ASP A 368 -6.19 18.89 -10.14
C ASP A 368 -6.01 20.32 -10.71
N GLU A 369 -5.76 20.42 -12.01
CA GLU A 369 -5.63 21.69 -12.72
C GLU A 369 -6.95 22.48 -12.75
N ASP A 370 -8.10 21.83 -12.89
CA ASP A 370 -9.40 22.51 -12.86
C ASP A 370 -9.65 23.13 -11.49
N THR A 371 -9.35 22.40 -10.43
CA THR A 371 -9.46 22.89 -9.06
C THR A 371 -8.49 24.05 -8.80
N ARG A 372 -7.25 23.97 -9.26
CA ARG A 372 -6.28 25.06 -9.16
C ARG A 372 -6.76 26.33 -9.89
N ARG A 373 -7.34 26.18 -11.07
CA ARG A 373 -7.89 27.29 -11.86
C ARG A 373 -9.11 27.93 -11.22
N PHE A 374 -10.01 27.10 -10.65
CA PHE A 374 -11.20 27.59 -9.96
C PHE A 374 -10.85 28.54 -8.81
N PHE A 375 -9.78 28.26 -8.07
CA PHE A 375 -9.35 29.08 -6.94
C PHE A 375 -8.38 30.21 -7.30
N LYS A 376 -7.96 30.36 -8.56
CA LYS A 376 -6.91 31.31 -8.98
C LYS A 376 -7.11 32.74 -8.53
N HIS A 377 -8.35 33.19 -8.42
CA HIS A 377 -8.71 34.57 -8.04
C HIS A 377 -9.41 34.62 -6.66
N SER A 378 -9.06 33.73 -5.77
CA SER A 378 -9.56 33.67 -4.40
C SER A 378 -8.39 33.65 -3.41
N SER A 379 -8.68 33.78 -2.11
CA SER A 379 -7.68 33.63 -1.04
C SER A 379 -7.37 32.17 -0.71
N VAL A 380 -8.05 31.21 -1.34
CA VAL A 380 -7.72 29.79 -1.23
C VAL A 380 -6.42 29.52 -1.97
N GLN A 381 -5.46 28.88 -1.30
CA GLN A 381 -4.19 28.53 -1.93
C GLN A 381 -4.18 27.04 -2.32
N VAL A 382 -3.95 26.78 -3.60
CA VAL A 382 -3.83 25.42 -4.16
C VAL A 382 -2.41 25.22 -4.63
N LEU A 383 -1.75 24.21 -4.09
CA LEU A 383 -0.40 23.80 -4.47
C LEU A 383 -0.46 22.39 -5.08
N LEU A 384 -0.17 22.31 -6.37
CA LEU A 384 0.02 21.02 -7.03
C LEU A 384 1.43 20.51 -6.72
N CYS A 385 1.51 19.27 -6.25
CA CYS A 385 2.73 18.67 -5.76
C CYS A 385 3.13 17.46 -6.64
N PRO A 386 4.14 17.59 -7.51
CA PRO A 386 4.61 16.45 -8.29
C PRO A 386 5.38 15.46 -7.42
N ARG A 387 5.17 14.17 -7.66
CA ARG A 387 6.00 13.11 -7.06
C ARG A 387 7.34 13.07 -7.78
N GLY A 388 8.34 13.72 -7.25
CA GLY A 388 9.66 13.84 -7.90
C GLY A 388 10.71 12.90 -7.33
N GLY A 389 11.64 12.46 -8.16
CA GLY A 389 12.89 11.80 -7.74
C GLY A 389 13.84 12.75 -6.99
N GLY A 390 14.78 12.18 -6.20
CA GLY A 390 15.74 12.93 -5.39
C GLY A 390 16.80 13.70 -6.18
N LYS A 391 17.59 14.51 -5.46
CA LYS A 391 18.79 15.14 -5.98
C LYS A 391 19.79 14.06 -6.47
N GLY A 392 20.39 14.25 -7.63
CA GLY A 392 21.36 13.33 -8.20
C GLY A 392 20.80 12.39 -9.28
N HIS A 393 19.48 12.39 -9.52
CA HIS A 393 18.93 11.68 -10.67
C HIS A 393 18.90 12.57 -11.93
N SER A 394 19.16 11.93 -13.08
CA SER A 394 18.94 12.56 -14.38
C SER A 394 17.50 13.10 -14.45
N TRP A 395 17.30 14.25 -15.09
CA TRP A 395 15.98 14.86 -15.28
C TRP A 395 14.96 13.88 -15.91
N LEU A 396 15.43 12.98 -16.79
CA LEU A 396 14.62 11.91 -17.38
C LEU A 396 14.07 10.94 -16.32
N LYS A 397 14.91 10.50 -15.38
CA LYS A 397 14.47 9.62 -14.27
C LYS A 397 13.54 10.33 -13.27
N THR A 398 13.73 11.63 -13.08
CA THR A 398 12.83 12.43 -12.24
C THR A 398 11.46 12.58 -12.89
N GLN A 399 11.41 12.70 -14.21
CA GLN A 399 10.17 12.78 -14.96
C GLN A 399 9.46 11.43 -15.00
N GLU A 400 10.20 10.33 -15.21
CA GLU A 400 9.65 8.97 -15.17
C GLU A 400 9.04 8.64 -13.80
N ALA A 401 9.73 8.96 -12.71
CA ALA A 401 9.19 8.77 -11.36
C ALA A 401 7.91 9.57 -11.10
N GLY A 402 7.84 10.80 -11.59
CA GLY A 402 6.68 11.67 -11.46
C GLY A 402 5.46 11.17 -12.24
N THR A 403 5.68 10.39 -13.30
CA THR A 403 4.59 9.78 -14.09
C THR A 403 4.10 8.45 -13.53
N ILE A 404 4.91 7.76 -12.73
CA ILE A 404 4.61 6.41 -12.21
C ILE A 404 4.04 6.45 -10.80
N TYR A 405 4.59 7.31 -9.90
CA TYR A 405 4.24 7.34 -8.48
C TYR A 405 3.45 8.58 -8.10
N THR A 406 2.68 8.46 -7.01
CA THR A 406 1.71 9.47 -6.61
C THR A 406 1.93 9.96 -5.18
N HIS A 407 1.37 11.13 -4.88
CA HIS A 407 1.09 11.52 -3.51
C HIS A 407 -0.33 11.05 -3.16
N HIS A 408 -0.42 9.96 -2.38
CA HIS A 408 -1.68 9.24 -2.18
C HIS A 408 -2.34 9.50 -0.82
N GLN A 409 -1.76 10.34 0.02
CA GLN A 409 -2.35 10.73 1.30
C GLN A 409 -3.67 11.48 1.13
N LYS A 410 -4.64 11.24 2.01
CA LYS A 410 -5.95 11.88 2.03
C LYS A 410 -6.25 12.33 3.45
N THR A 411 -6.26 13.66 3.65
CA THR A 411 -6.55 14.25 4.96
C THR A 411 -7.29 15.58 4.84
N VAL A 412 -8.20 15.83 5.78
CA VAL A 412 -8.81 17.16 5.99
C VAL A 412 -8.52 17.56 7.43
N ILE A 413 -7.84 18.69 7.61
CA ILE A 413 -7.40 19.20 8.92
C ILE A 413 -8.07 20.55 9.15
N ILE A 414 -8.75 20.68 10.28
CA ILE A 414 -9.49 21.89 10.63
C ILE A 414 -9.26 22.27 12.09
N ASP A 415 -9.56 23.50 12.43
CA ASP A 415 -9.75 23.90 13.82
C ASP A 415 -11.21 23.73 14.22
N ALA A 416 -11.44 23.15 15.37
CA ALA A 416 -12.76 22.89 15.94
C ALA A 416 -12.94 23.56 17.30
N ASP A 417 -14.17 23.72 17.73
CA ASP A 417 -14.47 24.26 19.05
C ASP A 417 -13.99 23.32 20.17
N ALA A 418 -13.31 23.88 21.15
CA ALA A 418 -12.85 23.17 22.34
C ALA A 418 -13.57 23.63 23.62
N GLY A 419 -14.55 24.52 23.51
CA GLY A 419 -15.22 25.20 24.62
C GLY A 419 -14.45 26.39 25.16
N GLN A 420 -15.09 27.21 25.96
CA GLN A 420 -14.47 28.38 26.62
C GLN A 420 -13.72 29.35 25.66
N ASN A 421 -14.26 29.54 24.46
CA ASN A 421 -13.63 30.30 23.38
C ASN A 421 -12.26 29.77 22.92
N LYS A 422 -11.91 28.54 23.22
CA LYS A 422 -10.72 27.85 22.72
C LYS A 422 -11.05 26.99 21.49
N ARG A 423 -10.03 26.78 20.70
CA ARG A 423 -10.06 25.94 19.50
C ARG A 423 -9.04 24.81 19.65
N LYS A 424 -9.27 23.68 18.99
CA LYS A 424 -8.35 22.55 18.91
C LYS A 424 -8.26 22.07 17.47
N ILE A 425 -7.20 21.33 17.15
CA ILE A 425 -7.04 20.70 15.83
C ILE A 425 -7.79 19.38 15.81
N VAL A 426 -8.52 19.15 14.71
CA VAL A 426 -9.19 17.89 14.39
C VAL A 426 -8.79 17.51 12.96
N ALA A 427 -8.60 16.24 12.70
CA ALA A 427 -8.18 15.76 11.39
C ALA A 427 -9.01 14.55 10.93
N PHE A 428 -9.37 14.53 9.65
CA PHE A 428 -9.92 13.39 8.96
C PHE A 428 -8.81 12.70 8.18
N ILE A 429 -8.79 11.36 8.20
CA ILE A 429 -7.74 10.54 7.56
C ILE A 429 -8.34 9.20 7.12
N GLY A 430 -8.01 8.74 5.91
CA GLY A 430 -8.51 7.46 5.40
C GLY A 430 -8.30 7.26 3.90
N GLY A 431 -9.18 6.47 3.28
CA GLY A 431 -9.13 6.13 1.86
C GLY A 431 -9.88 7.10 0.96
N LEU A 432 -10.86 7.88 1.48
CA LEU A 432 -11.73 8.74 0.70
C LEU A 432 -11.05 10.04 0.27
N ASP A 433 -10.97 10.28 -1.02
CA ASP A 433 -10.71 11.60 -1.62
C ASP A 433 -12.00 12.42 -1.73
N LEU A 434 -11.88 13.74 -1.79
CA LEU A 434 -13.01 14.65 -2.02
C LEU A 434 -13.17 14.94 -3.52
N CYS A 435 -13.54 13.92 -4.28
CA CYS A 435 -13.70 14.00 -5.74
C CYS A 435 -14.88 13.17 -6.27
N LEU A 436 -15.08 13.19 -7.57
CA LEU A 436 -16.15 12.44 -8.23
C LEU A 436 -15.96 10.92 -8.07
N GLY A 437 -17.07 10.19 -8.10
CA GLY A 437 -17.10 8.73 -8.03
C GLY A 437 -16.86 8.14 -6.65
N ARG A 438 -16.69 8.97 -5.59
CA ARG A 438 -16.38 8.50 -4.23
C ARG A 438 -17.57 8.54 -3.28
N TYR A 439 -18.62 9.24 -3.65
CA TYR A 439 -19.84 9.25 -2.84
C TYR A 439 -20.59 7.93 -2.99
N ASP A 440 -20.77 7.25 -1.90
CA ASP A 440 -21.63 6.07 -1.83
C ASP A 440 -22.27 5.91 -0.45
N THR A 441 -23.15 4.94 -0.35
CA THR A 441 -23.89 4.56 0.84
C THR A 441 -23.89 3.04 0.95
N PRO A 442 -24.20 2.44 2.13
CA PRO A 442 -24.20 0.99 2.31
C PRO A 442 -25.15 0.18 1.39
N THR A 443 -26.00 0.85 0.62
CA THR A 443 -26.87 0.17 -0.38
C THR A 443 -26.20 -0.10 -1.71
N HIS A 444 -25.12 0.61 -2.02
CA HIS A 444 -24.29 0.43 -3.21
C HIS A 444 -25.09 0.28 -4.52
N SER A 445 -26.07 1.18 -4.74
CA SER A 445 -26.95 1.11 -5.91
C SER A 445 -26.19 1.22 -7.22
N LEU A 446 -26.56 0.40 -8.21
CA LEU A 446 -25.96 0.37 -9.55
C LEU A 446 -26.63 1.34 -10.52
N TYR A 447 -27.97 1.36 -10.52
CA TYR A 447 -28.81 2.07 -11.51
C TYR A 447 -29.80 3.04 -10.87
N ARG A 448 -30.44 2.66 -9.75
CA ARG A 448 -31.56 3.38 -9.12
C ARG A 448 -31.25 4.83 -8.76
N THR A 449 -30.00 5.16 -8.52
CA THR A 449 -29.57 6.49 -8.10
C THR A 449 -28.99 7.36 -9.21
N LEU A 450 -28.90 6.85 -10.44
CA LEU A 450 -28.32 7.55 -11.60
C LEU A 450 -29.03 8.84 -11.99
N GLN A 451 -30.35 8.95 -11.68
CA GLN A 451 -31.17 10.14 -12.00
C GLN A 451 -31.35 11.05 -10.77
N THR A 452 -30.83 10.68 -9.61
CA THR A 452 -31.01 11.38 -8.34
C THR A 452 -29.66 11.69 -7.71
N THR A 453 -29.22 10.91 -6.73
CA THR A 453 -28.03 11.13 -5.93
C THR A 453 -26.72 11.13 -6.72
N HIS A 454 -26.64 10.35 -7.80
CA HIS A 454 -25.45 10.21 -8.65
C HIS A 454 -25.61 10.82 -10.04
N LYS A 455 -26.60 11.68 -10.24
CA LYS A 455 -26.89 12.29 -11.54
C LYS A 455 -25.68 13.03 -12.12
N ASP A 456 -24.98 13.76 -11.29
CA ASP A 456 -23.84 14.59 -11.69
C ASP A 456 -22.49 13.98 -11.20
N ASP A 457 -22.51 12.70 -10.82
CA ASP A 457 -21.36 11.99 -10.24
C ASP A 457 -21.27 10.55 -10.75
N PHE A 458 -21.30 10.41 -12.08
CA PHE A 458 -21.14 9.12 -12.72
C PHE A 458 -19.65 8.77 -12.85
N HIS A 459 -19.26 7.60 -12.35
CA HIS A 459 -17.91 7.06 -12.47
C HIS A 459 -17.97 5.57 -12.80
N ASN A 460 -17.29 5.13 -13.85
CA ASN A 460 -17.02 3.73 -14.14
C ASN A 460 -15.87 3.59 -15.16
N PRO A 461 -14.63 3.35 -14.72
CA PRO A 461 -13.46 3.23 -15.58
C PRO A 461 -13.23 1.81 -16.14
N ASN A 462 -14.14 0.87 -15.88
CA ASN A 462 -13.94 -0.57 -16.16
C ASN A 462 -14.34 -0.99 -17.59
N PHE A 463 -14.76 -0.05 -18.42
CA PHE A 463 -15.10 -0.31 -19.81
C PHE A 463 -14.13 0.43 -20.74
N GLU A 464 -13.85 -0.15 -21.92
CA GLU A 464 -12.90 0.41 -22.90
C GLU A 464 -13.30 1.78 -23.44
N ALA A 465 -14.60 2.06 -23.55
CA ALA A 465 -15.11 3.36 -23.99
C ALA A 465 -15.56 4.19 -22.78
N LYS A 466 -15.37 5.53 -22.84
CA LYS A 466 -16.00 6.43 -21.87
C LYS A 466 -17.51 6.39 -22.05
N LEU A 467 -18.15 5.52 -21.30
CA LEU A 467 -19.59 5.29 -21.32
C LEU A 467 -20.23 6.11 -20.20
N GLY A 468 -21.51 6.44 -20.36
CA GLY A 468 -22.26 7.20 -19.38
C GLY A 468 -23.61 6.57 -19.05
N PRO A 469 -24.36 7.12 -18.10
CA PRO A 469 -25.65 6.58 -17.70
C PRO A 469 -26.68 6.56 -18.84
N VAL A 470 -26.57 7.48 -19.81
CA VAL A 470 -27.44 7.54 -21.00
C VAL A 470 -27.29 6.30 -21.89
N THR A 471 -26.13 5.65 -21.85
CA THR A 471 -25.86 4.42 -22.61
C THR A 471 -26.26 3.16 -21.86
N GLY A 472 -26.84 3.29 -20.65
CA GLY A 472 -27.30 2.18 -19.82
C GLY A 472 -26.18 1.48 -19.05
N CYS A 473 -25.02 2.13 -18.90
CA CYS A 473 -23.92 1.61 -18.10
C CYS A 473 -24.26 1.70 -16.61
N PRO A 474 -23.94 0.68 -15.77
CA PRO A 474 -23.99 0.83 -14.33
C PRO A 474 -22.96 1.84 -13.86
N ARG A 475 -23.19 2.54 -12.76
CA ARG A 475 -22.11 3.20 -12.05
C ARG A 475 -21.23 2.15 -11.38
N GLU A 476 -20.01 2.51 -11.02
CA GLU A 476 -19.16 1.72 -10.14
C GLU A 476 -19.43 2.14 -8.69
N PRO A 477 -20.10 1.30 -7.87
CA PRO A 477 -20.22 1.57 -6.44
C PRO A 477 -18.85 1.59 -5.77
N TRP A 478 -18.72 2.41 -4.71
CA TRP A 478 -17.46 2.69 -4.05
C TRP A 478 -17.56 2.42 -2.56
N HIS A 479 -16.81 1.41 -2.08
CA HIS A 479 -16.72 1.12 -0.66
C HIS A 479 -15.36 1.54 -0.11
N ASP A 480 -15.37 2.37 0.95
CA ASP A 480 -14.15 2.94 1.51
C ASP A 480 -14.24 3.18 3.03
N LEU A 481 -13.09 3.22 3.67
CA LEU A 481 -12.94 3.46 5.09
C LEU A 481 -12.30 4.82 5.36
N HIS A 482 -12.82 5.52 6.36
CA HIS A 482 -12.29 6.82 6.79
C HIS A 482 -12.40 6.98 8.31
N SER A 483 -11.70 7.97 8.86
CA SER A 483 -11.80 8.30 10.28
C SER A 483 -11.65 9.79 10.55
N LYS A 484 -12.20 10.22 11.69
CA LYS A 484 -11.94 11.52 12.29
C LYS A 484 -11.16 11.31 13.59
N VAL A 485 -10.03 11.98 13.71
CA VAL A 485 -9.15 11.99 14.88
C VAL A 485 -9.28 13.33 15.58
N ASP A 486 -9.72 13.29 16.82
CA ASP A 486 -9.89 14.44 17.70
C ASP A 486 -9.02 14.24 18.95
N GLY A 487 -8.00 15.04 19.10
CA GLY A 487 -7.04 14.90 20.19
C GLY A 487 -5.59 15.10 19.74
N PRO A 488 -4.61 14.72 20.57
CA PRO A 488 -3.21 15.05 20.32
C PRO A 488 -2.64 14.47 19.02
N ALA A 489 -3.15 13.31 18.52
CA ALA A 489 -2.70 12.74 17.26
C ALA A 489 -3.11 13.55 16.02
N ALA A 490 -4.13 14.41 16.11
CA ALA A 490 -4.49 15.30 15.02
C ALA A 490 -3.38 16.33 14.72
N TYR A 491 -2.57 16.69 15.73
CA TYR A 491 -1.42 17.58 15.58
C TYR A 491 -0.25 16.90 14.85
N ASP A 492 -0.10 15.58 14.97
CA ASP A 492 0.88 14.83 14.19
C ASP A 492 0.48 14.80 12.71
N ILE A 493 -0.83 14.70 12.41
CA ILE A 493 -1.37 14.79 11.04
C ILE A 493 -1.15 16.20 10.48
N LEU A 494 -1.36 17.25 11.29
CA LEU A 494 -1.04 18.64 10.92
C LEU A 494 0.46 18.82 10.64
N THR A 495 1.33 18.28 11.49
CA THR A 495 2.78 18.31 11.29
C THR A 495 3.16 17.66 9.95
N ASN A 496 2.57 16.50 9.61
CA ASN A 496 2.79 15.88 8.31
C ASN A 496 2.37 16.79 7.14
N PHE A 497 1.23 17.50 7.26
CA PHE A 497 0.82 18.48 6.25
C PHE A 497 1.85 19.59 6.10
N GLU A 498 2.27 20.19 7.20
CA GLU A 498 3.22 21.31 7.21
C GLU A 498 4.58 20.92 6.63
N GLU A 499 5.11 19.74 7.00
CA GLU A 499 6.35 19.21 6.45
C GLU A 499 6.28 18.99 4.94
N ARG A 500 5.15 18.49 4.43
CA ARG A 500 4.90 18.29 3.01
C ARG A 500 4.73 19.63 2.29
N TRP A 501 3.93 20.54 2.83
CA TRP A 501 3.73 21.89 2.27
C TRP A 501 5.04 22.63 2.10
N LEU A 502 5.86 22.68 3.15
CA LEU A 502 7.18 23.32 3.13
C LEU A 502 8.15 22.66 2.14
N LYS A 503 7.98 21.39 1.81
CA LYS A 503 8.78 20.71 0.78
C LYS A 503 8.30 21.05 -0.62
N ALA A 504 7.00 21.06 -0.84
CA ALA A 504 6.37 21.35 -2.12
C ALA A 504 6.62 22.79 -2.56
N THR A 505 6.53 23.78 -1.65
CA THR A 505 6.82 25.20 -1.94
C THR A 505 8.25 25.44 -2.41
N LYS A 506 9.22 24.67 -1.94
CA LYS A 506 10.61 24.76 -2.41
C LYS A 506 10.81 24.31 -3.84
N LYS A 507 10.08 23.29 -4.30
CA LYS A 507 10.15 22.79 -5.69
C LYS A 507 9.54 23.80 -6.65
N SER A 508 8.47 24.50 -6.26
CA SER A 508 7.80 25.53 -7.06
C SER A 508 8.64 26.78 -7.30
N ARG A 509 9.68 27.05 -6.50
CA ARG A 509 10.58 28.22 -6.66
C ARG A 509 11.42 28.23 -7.93
N LEU A 510 11.48 27.13 -8.67
CA LEU A 510 12.14 27.05 -10.01
C LEU A 510 11.35 27.82 -11.09
N HIS A 511 10.07 28.09 -10.89
CA HIS A 511 9.30 29.04 -11.68
C HIS A 511 9.18 30.33 -10.89
N ARG A 512 10.02 31.30 -11.24
CA ARG A 512 10.11 32.65 -10.66
C ARG A 512 8.77 33.37 -10.63
N ILE A 513 7.99 33.16 -9.57
CA ILE A 513 6.94 34.09 -9.14
C ILE A 513 7.20 34.32 -7.66
N LYS A 514 7.49 35.60 -7.33
CA LYS A 514 7.61 36.11 -5.97
C LYS A 514 6.26 36.02 -5.24
N SER A 515 5.90 34.84 -4.73
CA SER A 515 4.89 34.70 -3.70
C SER A 515 5.48 33.87 -2.57
N SER A 516 5.54 34.47 -1.40
CA SER A 516 6.03 33.87 -0.17
C SER A 516 5.03 32.83 0.32
N HIS A 517 5.01 31.61 -0.28
CA HIS A 517 4.16 30.52 0.21
C HIS A 517 4.64 29.96 1.55
N ASP A 518 5.85 30.32 2.01
CA ASP A 518 6.36 29.94 3.33
C ASP A 518 5.54 30.61 4.46
N ASP A 519 4.95 31.77 4.19
CA ASP A 519 4.11 32.52 5.14
C ASP A 519 2.63 32.07 5.08
N SER A 520 2.29 31.08 4.27
CA SER A 520 0.92 30.57 4.14
C SER A 520 0.49 29.72 5.33
N LEU A 521 1.43 28.99 5.95
CA LEU A 521 1.15 28.17 7.12
C LEU A 521 0.92 29.02 8.35
N LEU A 522 -0.18 28.79 9.05
CA LEU A 522 -0.41 29.38 10.36
C LEU A 522 0.50 28.72 11.39
N LYS A 523 1.21 29.52 12.15
CA LYS A 523 1.97 29.07 13.31
C LYS A 523 1.01 28.97 14.49
N ILE A 524 0.43 27.78 14.68
CA ILE A 524 -0.64 27.54 15.67
C ILE A 524 -0.18 27.85 17.10
N ASP A 525 1.10 27.66 17.40
CA ASP A 525 1.76 28.01 18.66
C ASP A 525 1.68 29.52 18.99
N ARG A 526 1.44 30.38 17.98
CA ARG A 526 1.31 31.83 18.13
C ARG A 526 -0.14 32.32 18.13
N ILE A 527 -1.11 31.40 18.01
CA ILE A 527 -2.53 31.73 18.00
C ILE A 527 -3.11 31.44 19.39
N PRO A 528 -3.43 32.43 20.20
CA PRO A 528 -3.74 32.24 21.62
C PRO A 528 -5.00 31.43 21.91
N ASP A 529 -5.92 31.37 20.95
CA ASP A 529 -7.16 30.58 21.08
C ASP A 529 -7.03 29.16 20.60
N ILE A 530 -5.94 28.76 19.95
CA ILE A 530 -5.68 27.37 19.60
C ILE A 530 -4.89 26.69 20.73
N MET A 531 -5.46 25.62 21.27
CA MET A 531 -4.82 24.83 22.32
C MET A 531 -3.59 24.11 21.79
N GLY A 532 -2.54 24.03 22.61
CA GLY A 532 -1.37 23.21 22.34
C GLY A 532 -1.65 21.72 22.54
N ILE A 533 -0.74 20.89 22.07
CA ILE A 533 -0.86 19.42 22.16
C ILE A 533 -0.99 18.92 23.60
N ASP A 534 -0.28 19.55 24.54
CA ASP A 534 -0.30 19.17 25.97
C ASP A 534 -1.64 19.51 26.61
N GLU A 535 -2.20 20.68 26.29
CA GLU A 535 -3.54 21.08 26.77
C GLU A 535 -4.62 20.14 26.26
N VAL A 536 -4.58 19.81 24.95
CA VAL A 536 -5.55 18.91 24.33
C VAL A 536 -5.45 17.49 24.89
N SER A 537 -4.26 17.02 25.22
CA SER A 537 -4.03 15.69 25.85
C SER A 537 -4.74 15.58 27.21
N CYS A 538 -4.97 16.69 27.89
CA CYS A 538 -5.64 16.73 29.18
C CYS A 538 -7.16 16.71 29.08
N LEU A 539 -7.76 17.07 27.93
CA LEU A 539 -9.23 17.18 27.79
C LEU A 539 -9.96 15.86 28.06
N ASN A 540 -9.40 14.75 27.63
CA ASN A 540 -10.02 13.42 27.75
C ASN A 540 -9.34 12.50 28.77
N LYS A 541 -8.47 13.05 29.65
CA LYS A 541 -7.65 12.26 30.56
C LYS A 541 -8.48 11.32 31.47
N HIS A 542 -9.67 11.72 31.83
CA HIS A 542 -10.56 10.97 32.73
C HIS A 542 -11.72 10.29 31.99
N ASN A 543 -11.79 10.40 30.67
CA ASN A 543 -12.81 9.72 29.88
C ASN A 543 -12.46 8.23 29.76
N PRO A 544 -13.28 7.30 30.30
CA PRO A 544 -12.99 5.89 30.19
C PRO A 544 -13.07 5.36 28.75
N GLU A 545 -13.76 6.05 27.86
CA GLU A 545 -13.91 5.68 26.45
C GLU A 545 -12.85 6.37 25.56
N THR A 546 -11.81 6.94 26.17
CA THR A 546 -10.71 7.58 25.45
C THR A 546 -9.99 6.64 24.51
N TRP A 547 -9.42 7.21 23.47
CA TRP A 547 -8.62 6.48 22.47
C TRP A 547 -7.15 6.83 22.60
N HIS A 548 -6.31 5.84 22.30
CA HIS A 548 -4.91 6.03 22.03
C HIS A 548 -4.68 5.86 20.54
N VAL A 549 -3.98 6.83 19.93
CA VAL A 549 -3.81 6.91 18.49
C VAL A 549 -2.35 7.15 18.15
N GLN A 550 -1.84 6.45 17.14
CA GLN A 550 -0.51 6.66 16.58
C GLN A 550 -0.61 6.88 15.08
N VAL A 551 0.09 7.89 14.59
CA VAL A 551 0.13 8.21 13.15
C VAL A 551 1.35 7.55 12.53
N PHE A 552 1.15 6.95 11.35
CA PHE A 552 2.16 6.25 10.58
C PHE A 552 2.26 6.82 9.18
N ARG A 553 3.43 6.69 8.58
CA ARG A 553 3.66 7.13 7.21
C ARG A 553 4.39 6.09 6.39
N SER A 554 4.23 6.20 5.07
CA SER A 554 5.11 5.63 4.06
C SER A 554 5.53 6.78 3.16
N ILE A 555 6.74 7.32 3.36
CA ILE A 555 7.17 8.58 2.73
C ILE A 555 8.69 8.74 2.80
N ASP A 556 9.27 9.45 1.82
CA ASP A 556 10.69 9.73 1.77
C ASP A 556 11.05 11.21 2.02
N SER A 557 12.32 11.46 2.28
CA SER A 557 12.86 12.82 2.49
C SER A 557 12.76 13.73 1.25
N ASN A 558 12.38 13.19 0.08
CA ASN A 558 12.08 13.99 -1.10
C ASN A 558 10.67 14.56 -1.09
N SER A 559 9.81 14.09 -0.21
CA SER A 559 8.40 14.47 -0.11
C SER A 559 8.07 15.27 1.15
N VAL A 560 8.95 15.25 2.16
CA VAL A 560 8.81 16.03 3.40
C VAL A 560 10.05 16.85 3.72
N LYS A 561 9.83 17.91 4.52
CA LYS A 561 10.89 18.67 5.18
C LYS A 561 10.83 18.34 6.67
N GLY A 562 11.94 18.13 7.32
CA GLY A 562 11.96 17.86 8.77
C GLY A 562 12.59 16.53 9.14
N PHE A 563 12.82 15.64 8.18
CA PHE A 563 13.62 14.46 8.47
C PHE A 563 15.03 14.84 8.90
N PRO A 564 15.57 14.16 9.92
CA PRO A 564 16.94 14.39 10.37
C PRO A 564 17.93 14.26 9.22
N LYS A 565 18.93 15.12 9.23
CA LYS A 565 20.03 15.05 8.25
C LYS A 565 21.12 14.12 8.74
N GLU A 566 21.31 14.10 10.05
CA GLU A 566 22.33 13.27 10.67
C GLU A 566 21.86 11.82 10.78
N PRO A 567 22.71 10.86 10.38
CA PRO A 567 22.41 9.45 10.44
C PRO A 567 21.95 8.95 11.81
N LYS A 568 22.59 9.40 12.89
CA LYS A 568 22.25 8.99 14.25
C LYS A 568 20.83 9.40 14.64
N ASP A 569 20.41 10.59 14.27
CA ASP A 569 19.08 11.10 14.57
C ASP A 569 17.99 10.39 13.74
N ALA A 570 18.32 10.00 12.50
CA ALA A 570 17.45 9.21 11.66
C ALA A 570 17.22 7.80 12.24
N ILE A 571 18.28 7.15 12.71
CA ILE A 571 18.23 5.82 13.35
C ILE A 571 17.37 5.85 14.61
N GLN A 572 17.49 6.88 15.46
CA GLN A 572 16.71 7.04 16.68
C GLN A 572 15.20 7.10 16.41
N ARG A 573 14.81 7.55 15.20
CA ARG A 573 13.42 7.59 14.74
C ARG A 573 13.07 6.41 13.82
N ASN A 574 13.89 5.37 13.81
CA ASN A 574 13.73 4.17 12.98
C ASN A 574 13.49 4.48 11.48
N LEU A 575 14.08 5.57 11.01
CA LEU A 575 14.01 5.92 9.61
C LEU A 575 15.02 5.06 8.84
N VAL A 576 14.58 4.51 7.73
CA VAL A 576 15.37 3.61 6.89
C VAL A 576 16.18 4.43 5.88
N CYS A 577 17.40 3.99 5.62
CA CYS A 577 18.22 4.63 4.60
C CYS A 577 17.96 3.99 3.24
N GLY A 578 17.54 4.82 2.30
CA GLY A 578 17.61 4.52 0.88
C GLY A 578 18.86 5.18 0.26
N LYS A 579 19.13 4.91 -1.00
CA LYS A 579 20.19 5.61 -1.72
C LYS A 579 19.86 7.11 -1.78
N ASN A 580 20.64 7.94 -1.06
CA ASN A 580 20.47 9.41 -0.98
C ASN A 580 19.09 9.89 -0.44
N VAL A 581 18.35 9.05 0.24
CA VAL A 581 17.06 9.39 0.84
C VAL A 581 16.93 8.76 2.21
N VAL A 582 16.15 9.40 3.08
CA VAL A 582 15.69 8.85 4.35
C VAL A 582 14.20 8.54 4.21
N ILE A 583 13.77 7.40 4.73
CA ILE A 583 12.45 6.82 4.47
C ILE A 583 11.77 6.50 5.80
N ASP A 584 10.52 6.91 5.94
CA ASP A 584 9.61 6.46 6.98
C ASP A 584 8.73 5.33 6.42
N MET A 585 8.88 4.11 6.97
CA MET A 585 8.12 2.91 6.61
C MET A 585 7.24 2.44 7.78
N SER A 586 6.81 3.36 8.64
CA SER A 586 6.10 3.01 9.87
C SER A 586 4.74 2.36 9.63
N ILE A 587 4.09 2.55 8.48
CA ILE A 587 2.85 1.83 8.12
C ILE A 587 3.12 0.33 8.02
N HIS A 588 4.14 -0.08 7.27
CA HIS A 588 4.52 -1.49 7.16
C HIS A 588 4.84 -2.10 8.52
N SER A 589 5.63 -1.38 9.34
CA SER A 589 5.99 -1.80 10.70
C SER A 589 4.76 -1.96 11.60
N ALA A 590 3.77 -1.07 11.47
CA ALA A 590 2.53 -1.12 12.23
C ALA A 590 1.68 -2.35 11.86
N TYR A 591 1.53 -2.65 10.55
CA TYR A 591 0.84 -3.85 10.09
C TYR A 591 1.51 -5.12 10.60
N VAL A 592 2.83 -5.27 10.41
CA VAL A 592 3.59 -6.43 10.87
C VAL A 592 3.44 -6.64 12.37
N LYS A 593 3.58 -5.56 13.16
CA LYS A 593 3.43 -5.64 14.61
C LYS A 593 2.02 -6.03 15.03
N ALA A 594 0.99 -5.47 14.41
CA ALA A 594 -0.40 -5.78 14.73
C ALA A 594 -0.75 -7.24 14.37
N ILE A 595 -0.30 -7.74 13.22
CA ILE A 595 -0.46 -9.16 12.82
C ILE A 595 0.21 -10.09 13.81
N ARG A 596 1.45 -9.78 14.21
CA ARG A 596 2.19 -10.56 15.21
C ARG A 596 1.51 -10.56 16.57
N ALA A 597 0.89 -9.46 16.96
CA ALA A 597 0.17 -9.32 18.23
C ALA A 597 -1.22 -9.97 18.22
N ALA A 598 -1.83 -10.22 17.07
CA ALA A 598 -3.17 -10.79 16.94
C ALA A 598 -3.31 -12.14 17.67
N GLN A 599 -4.43 -12.35 18.38
CA GLN A 599 -4.67 -13.55 19.18
C GLN A 599 -5.84 -14.39 18.68
N LYS A 600 -6.87 -13.79 18.12
CA LYS A 600 -8.14 -14.41 17.78
C LYS A 600 -8.43 -14.37 16.29
N PHE A 601 -8.42 -13.18 15.70
CA PHE A 601 -8.73 -13.01 14.29
C PHE A 601 -8.16 -11.72 13.71
N ILE A 602 -8.11 -11.66 12.38
CA ILE A 602 -7.80 -10.47 11.61
C ILE A 602 -8.88 -10.28 10.55
N TYR A 603 -9.42 -9.07 10.45
CA TYR A 603 -10.28 -8.64 9.37
C TYR A 603 -9.62 -7.54 8.56
N ILE A 604 -9.52 -7.70 7.26
CA ILE A 604 -8.87 -6.76 6.34
C ILE A 604 -9.83 -6.40 5.22
N GLU A 605 -9.94 -5.11 4.94
CA GLU A 605 -10.46 -4.60 3.69
C GLU A 605 -9.35 -3.81 3.01
N ASN A 606 -8.98 -4.19 1.82
CA ASN A 606 -7.90 -3.51 1.12
C ASN A 606 -8.03 -3.58 -0.40
N GLN A 607 -7.83 -2.45 -1.04
CA GLN A 607 -7.89 -2.32 -2.49
C GLN A 607 -6.89 -3.22 -3.23
N TYR A 608 -5.75 -3.54 -2.61
CA TYR A 608 -4.73 -4.47 -3.09
C TYR A 608 -4.33 -5.42 -1.98
N PHE A 609 -4.02 -6.65 -2.35
CA PHE A 609 -3.47 -7.62 -1.41
C PHE A 609 -2.40 -8.46 -2.10
N LEU A 610 -1.18 -7.96 -2.12
CA LEU A 610 -0.04 -8.66 -2.72
C LEU A 610 1.28 -8.32 -2.01
N GLY A 611 2.15 -9.31 -1.88
CA GLY A 611 3.44 -9.15 -1.22
C GLY A 611 4.16 -10.46 -0.99
N SER A 612 5.30 -10.37 -0.29
CA SER A 612 6.13 -11.50 0.14
C SER A 612 6.59 -12.39 -1.03
N SER A 613 6.93 -11.77 -2.18
CA SER A 613 7.30 -12.47 -3.40
C SER A 613 8.51 -13.39 -3.21
N PHE A 614 9.40 -13.07 -2.27
CA PHE A 614 10.57 -13.88 -1.93
C PHE A 614 10.22 -15.30 -1.42
N ASN A 615 8.98 -15.55 -1.01
CA ASN A 615 8.46 -16.85 -0.61
C ASN A 615 7.54 -17.52 -1.65
N TRP A 616 7.35 -16.93 -2.83
CA TRP A 616 6.57 -17.56 -3.89
C TRP A 616 7.35 -18.75 -4.49
N ASP A 617 6.64 -19.64 -5.20
CA ASP A 617 7.25 -20.75 -5.92
C ASP A 617 8.12 -20.28 -7.11
N SER A 618 7.72 -19.18 -7.74
CA SER A 618 8.39 -18.54 -8.87
C SER A 618 8.27 -17.03 -8.79
N HIS A 619 9.10 -16.29 -9.53
CA HIS A 619 9.18 -14.84 -9.54
C HIS A 619 9.56 -14.24 -8.17
N LYS A 620 10.46 -14.92 -7.44
CA LYS A 620 10.92 -14.51 -6.11
C LYS A 620 11.55 -13.12 -6.11
N ASP A 621 12.21 -12.77 -7.20
CA ASP A 621 12.95 -11.52 -7.37
C ASP A 621 12.10 -10.35 -7.86
N LEU A 622 10.76 -10.51 -7.88
CA LEU A 622 9.84 -9.46 -8.31
C LEU A 622 9.96 -8.16 -7.50
N GLY A 623 10.42 -8.24 -6.27
CA GLY A 623 10.59 -7.09 -5.38
C GLY A 623 9.33 -6.67 -4.62
N ALA A 624 8.28 -7.48 -4.58
CA ALA A 624 7.14 -7.29 -3.68
C ALA A 624 7.50 -7.76 -2.26
N ASN A 625 8.35 -6.98 -1.58
CA ASN A 625 9.08 -7.39 -0.38
C ASN A 625 8.33 -7.10 0.93
N ASN A 626 7.14 -6.50 0.90
CA ASN A 626 6.39 -6.32 2.14
C ASN A 626 6.05 -7.68 2.77
N LEU A 627 6.12 -7.75 4.10
CA LEU A 627 5.99 -9.00 4.85
C LEU A 627 4.55 -9.41 5.13
N ILE A 628 3.57 -8.52 4.88
CA ILE A 628 2.20 -8.64 5.40
C ILE A 628 1.55 -9.99 5.07
N PRO A 629 1.53 -10.48 3.81
CA PRO A 629 0.92 -11.75 3.49
C PRO A 629 1.59 -12.94 4.19
N MET A 630 2.93 -12.96 4.23
CA MET A 630 3.66 -14.06 4.87
C MET A 630 3.51 -14.04 6.39
N GLU A 631 3.52 -12.87 7.03
CA GLU A 631 3.29 -12.74 8.47
C GLU A 631 1.90 -13.26 8.87
N ILE A 632 0.87 -13.01 8.06
CA ILE A 632 -0.47 -13.57 8.27
C ILE A 632 -0.45 -15.10 8.16
N ALA A 633 0.15 -15.64 7.10
CA ALA A 633 0.23 -17.08 6.89
C ALA A 633 1.00 -17.78 8.02
N LEU A 634 2.12 -17.18 8.48
CA LEU A 634 2.90 -17.70 9.60
C LEU A 634 2.19 -17.56 10.94
N LYS A 635 1.39 -16.51 11.15
CA LYS A 635 0.56 -16.37 12.36
C LYS A 635 -0.47 -17.49 12.42
N ILE A 636 -1.15 -17.77 11.31
CA ILE A 636 -2.08 -18.91 11.21
C ILE A 636 -1.34 -20.23 11.46
N ALA A 637 -0.19 -20.44 10.82
CA ALA A 637 0.62 -21.65 11.00
C ALA A 637 1.05 -21.85 12.46
N ASN A 638 1.43 -20.78 13.14
CA ASN A 638 1.77 -20.84 14.56
C ASN A 638 0.56 -21.23 15.43
N LYS A 639 -0.61 -20.65 15.17
CA LYS A 639 -1.86 -20.98 15.89
C LYS A 639 -2.27 -22.43 15.66
N ILE A 640 -2.14 -22.95 14.43
CA ILE A 640 -2.38 -24.37 14.10
C ILE A 640 -1.45 -25.28 14.94
N LYS A 641 -0.15 -24.98 14.99
CA LYS A 641 0.83 -25.76 15.77
C LYS A 641 0.52 -25.82 17.27
N HIS A 642 -0.14 -24.78 17.80
CA HIS A 642 -0.57 -24.74 19.20
C HIS A 642 -2.01 -25.24 19.42
N HIS A 643 -2.66 -25.77 18.37
CA HIS A 643 -4.06 -26.20 18.38
C HIS A 643 -5.03 -25.09 18.82
N GLU A 644 -4.71 -23.83 18.49
CA GLU A 644 -5.54 -22.67 18.78
C GLU A 644 -6.32 -22.24 17.53
N ARG A 645 -7.60 -21.85 17.73
CA ARG A 645 -8.40 -21.27 16.64
C ARG A 645 -7.94 -19.85 16.34
N PHE A 646 -7.84 -19.58 15.06
CA PHE A 646 -7.52 -18.25 14.52
C PHE A 646 -8.16 -18.12 13.15
N SER A 647 -8.67 -16.94 12.81
CA SER A 647 -9.34 -16.72 11.53
C SER A 647 -8.91 -15.43 10.88
N VAL A 648 -8.78 -15.45 9.56
CA VAL A 648 -8.45 -14.27 8.77
C VAL A 648 -9.46 -14.12 7.63
N TYR A 649 -10.03 -12.93 7.55
CA TYR A 649 -11.00 -12.51 6.54
C TYR A 649 -10.44 -11.35 5.75
N VAL A 650 -10.37 -11.48 4.43
CA VAL A 650 -9.79 -10.47 3.55
C VAL A 650 -10.81 -10.11 2.47
N VAL A 651 -11.24 -8.86 2.46
CA VAL A 651 -12.14 -8.30 1.44
C VAL A 651 -11.32 -7.44 0.49
N ILE A 652 -11.36 -7.78 -0.79
CA ILE A 652 -10.62 -7.12 -1.86
C ILE A 652 -11.54 -6.84 -3.04
N PRO A 653 -11.19 -5.93 -3.96
CA PRO A 653 -11.96 -5.77 -5.19
C PRO A 653 -12.06 -7.08 -5.97
N MET A 654 -13.15 -7.29 -6.70
CA MET A 654 -13.29 -8.45 -7.57
C MET A 654 -12.18 -8.46 -8.63
N TRP A 655 -11.85 -7.29 -9.18
CA TRP A 655 -10.64 -7.01 -9.97
C TRP A 655 -10.11 -5.60 -9.66
N PRO A 656 -8.82 -5.31 -9.92
CA PRO A 656 -8.28 -3.95 -9.80
C PRO A 656 -8.99 -2.94 -10.71
N GLU A 657 -9.06 -1.67 -10.29
CA GLU A 657 -9.71 -0.60 -11.06
C GLU A 657 -9.21 -0.54 -12.51
N GLY A 658 -10.14 -0.45 -13.44
CA GLY A 658 -9.90 -0.45 -14.88
C GLY A 658 -10.40 -1.70 -15.58
N VAL A 659 -10.19 -1.75 -16.89
CA VAL A 659 -10.71 -2.83 -17.76
C VAL A 659 -10.10 -4.18 -17.34
N PRO A 660 -10.90 -5.22 -16.98
CA PRO A 660 -10.38 -6.47 -16.47
C PRO A 660 -9.49 -7.23 -17.45
N THR A 661 -9.75 -7.08 -18.75
CA THR A 661 -8.97 -7.71 -19.83
C THR A 661 -7.65 -6.98 -20.13
N SER A 662 -7.44 -5.79 -19.55
CA SER A 662 -6.22 -5.02 -19.79
C SER A 662 -4.98 -5.74 -19.23
N VAL A 663 -3.87 -5.54 -19.91
CA VAL A 663 -2.58 -6.18 -19.59
C VAL A 663 -2.17 -5.97 -18.14
N SER A 664 -2.38 -4.78 -17.58
CA SER A 664 -1.98 -4.47 -16.20
C SER A 664 -2.90 -5.08 -15.17
N THR A 665 -4.21 -4.98 -15.38
CA THR A 665 -5.15 -5.63 -14.48
C THR A 665 -4.88 -7.13 -14.41
N GLN A 666 -4.66 -7.76 -15.56
CA GLN A 666 -4.30 -9.17 -15.65
C GLN A 666 -2.97 -9.50 -14.94
N ARG A 667 -2.00 -8.59 -15.00
CA ARG A 667 -0.72 -8.77 -14.32
C ARG A 667 -0.86 -8.65 -12.79
N ILE A 668 -1.61 -7.67 -12.31
CA ILE A 668 -1.89 -7.50 -10.88
C ILE A 668 -2.62 -8.72 -10.33
N LEU A 669 -3.65 -9.21 -11.04
CA LEU A 669 -4.37 -10.43 -10.68
C LEU A 669 -3.45 -11.65 -10.59
N PHE A 670 -2.51 -11.79 -11.51
CA PHE A 670 -1.52 -12.85 -11.48
C PHE A 670 -0.64 -12.80 -10.22
N TRP A 671 -0.19 -11.61 -9.81
CA TRP A 671 0.59 -11.45 -8.58
C TRP A 671 -0.25 -11.69 -7.31
N GLN A 672 -1.49 -11.23 -7.31
CA GLN A 672 -2.43 -11.50 -6.23
C GLN A 672 -2.69 -13.00 -6.08
N PHE A 673 -2.86 -13.70 -7.19
CA PHE A 673 -3.01 -15.16 -7.21
C PHE A 673 -1.77 -15.87 -6.63
N LYS A 674 -0.55 -15.44 -6.99
CA LYS A 674 0.70 -15.98 -6.42
C LYS A 674 0.77 -15.75 -4.91
N THR A 675 0.33 -14.60 -4.43
CA THR A 675 0.26 -14.29 -3.01
C THR A 675 -0.70 -15.23 -2.28
N MET A 676 -1.91 -15.42 -2.81
CA MET A 676 -2.90 -16.36 -2.24
C MET A 676 -2.37 -17.78 -2.21
N GLN A 677 -1.76 -18.25 -3.30
CA GLN A 677 -1.19 -19.59 -3.40
C GLN A 677 -0.15 -19.84 -2.30
N MET A 678 0.80 -18.94 -2.13
CA MET A 678 1.84 -19.01 -1.10
C MET A 678 1.24 -19.10 0.31
N MET A 679 0.21 -18.29 0.59
CA MET A 679 -0.44 -18.28 1.91
C MET A 679 -1.16 -19.60 2.20
N TYR A 680 -1.95 -20.11 1.27
CA TYR A 680 -2.69 -21.37 1.45
C TYR A 680 -1.76 -22.59 1.53
N GLU A 681 -0.70 -22.64 0.75
CA GLU A 681 0.32 -23.70 0.84
C GLU A 681 1.04 -23.68 2.20
N THR A 682 1.33 -22.49 2.74
CA THR A 682 1.94 -22.33 4.06
C THR A 682 1.01 -22.86 5.16
N ILE A 683 -0.28 -22.56 5.07
CA ILE A 683 -1.30 -23.04 6.01
C ILE A 683 -1.46 -24.57 5.91
N TYR A 684 -1.56 -25.11 4.69
CA TYR A 684 -1.67 -26.55 4.50
C TYR A 684 -0.47 -27.30 5.08
N LYS A 685 0.74 -26.81 4.84
CA LYS A 685 1.96 -27.38 5.41
C LYS A 685 1.91 -27.41 6.94
N ALA A 686 1.41 -26.36 7.57
CA ALA A 686 1.24 -26.32 9.01
C ALA A 686 0.21 -27.33 9.52
N LEU A 687 -0.91 -27.53 8.77
CA LEU A 687 -1.90 -28.57 9.07
C LEU A 687 -1.29 -29.96 9.01
N GLN A 688 -0.49 -30.26 7.97
CA GLN A 688 0.22 -31.54 7.85
C GLN A 688 1.21 -31.76 9.00
N GLU A 689 2.03 -30.75 9.33
CA GLU A 689 3.01 -30.82 10.41
C GLU A 689 2.34 -31.06 11.78
N ALA A 690 1.12 -30.56 11.96
CA ALA A 690 0.32 -30.76 13.17
C ALA A 690 -0.55 -32.03 13.16
N GLY A 691 -0.60 -32.78 12.03
CA GLY A 691 -1.47 -33.94 11.86
C GLY A 691 -2.96 -33.61 11.79
N LEU A 692 -3.30 -32.38 11.38
CA LEU A 692 -4.66 -31.84 11.35
C LEU A 692 -5.25 -31.74 9.93
N ASP A 693 -4.51 -32.15 8.89
CA ASP A 693 -4.90 -32.05 7.48
C ASP A 693 -6.09 -32.94 7.07
N ASN A 694 -6.48 -33.91 7.92
CA ASN A 694 -7.71 -34.67 7.78
C ASN A 694 -8.90 -34.13 8.58
N VAL A 695 -8.70 -33.07 9.41
CA VAL A 695 -9.71 -32.47 10.28
C VAL A 695 -10.12 -31.10 9.81
N TYR A 696 -9.15 -30.32 9.32
CA TYR A 696 -9.33 -28.93 8.88
C TYR A 696 -8.79 -28.72 7.48
N GLU A 697 -9.39 -27.75 6.81
CA GLU A 697 -8.95 -27.22 5.52
C GLU A 697 -8.28 -25.86 5.69
N PRO A 698 -7.41 -25.44 4.76
CA PRO A 698 -6.82 -24.09 4.81
C PRO A 698 -7.86 -22.95 4.85
N GLN A 699 -9.02 -23.16 4.23
CA GLN A 699 -10.14 -22.20 4.26
C GLN A 699 -10.91 -22.18 5.62
N ASP A 700 -10.62 -23.08 6.54
CA ASP A 700 -11.12 -22.97 7.91
C ASP A 700 -10.35 -21.89 8.72
N TYR A 701 -9.28 -21.30 8.13
CA TYR A 701 -8.43 -20.28 8.74
C TYR A 701 -8.32 -18.99 7.93
N LEU A 702 -8.34 -19.06 6.59
CA LEU A 702 -8.17 -17.91 5.71
C LEU A 702 -9.23 -17.92 4.60
N ASN A 703 -9.91 -16.79 4.41
CA ASN A 703 -10.85 -16.62 3.32
C ASN A 703 -10.70 -15.25 2.64
N PHE A 704 -10.78 -15.26 1.31
CA PHE A 704 -10.85 -14.06 0.50
C PHE A 704 -12.28 -13.86 -0.01
N PHE A 705 -12.73 -12.61 0.07
CA PHE A 705 -14.03 -12.16 -0.40
C PHE A 705 -13.88 -10.95 -1.33
N CYS A 706 -14.89 -10.70 -2.12
CA CYS A 706 -15.09 -9.45 -2.82
C CYS A 706 -16.53 -8.97 -2.64
N LEU A 707 -16.84 -7.77 -3.11
CA LEU A 707 -18.17 -7.21 -3.01
C LEU A 707 -18.79 -7.05 -4.41
N GLY A 708 -20.09 -7.26 -4.50
CA GLY A 708 -20.86 -7.06 -5.72
C GLY A 708 -22.32 -6.80 -5.43
N ASN A 709 -23.00 -6.19 -6.39
CA ASN A 709 -24.42 -5.93 -6.30
C ASN A 709 -25.14 -6.36 -7.57
N ARG A 710 -26.42 -6.68 -7.44
CA ARG A 710 -27.33 -7.01 -8.53
C ARG A 710 -28.70 -6.44 -8.22
N GLU A 711 -29.25 -5.62 -9.14
CA GLU A 711 -30.49 -4.89 -8.96
C GLU A 711 -31.52 -5.33 -10.00
N ILE A 712 -32.74 -5.69 -9.58
CA ILE A 712 -33.88 -5.84 -10.50
C ILE A 712 -34.25 -4.48 -11.09
N SER A 713 -34.84 -4.49 -12.28
CA SER A 713 -35.36 -3.27 -12.93
C SER A 713 -36.64 -2.81 -12.24
N ASP A 714 -36.68 -1.57 -11.83
CA ASP A 714 -37.93 -0.93 -11.38
C ASP A 714 -38.75 -0.52 -12.59
N ASN A 715 -40.08 -0.66 -12.51
CA ASN A 715 -41.03 -0.36 -13.60
C ASN A 715 -40.95 1.10 -14.11
N ASN A 716 -40.27 1.98 -13.41
CA ASN A 716 -40.07 3.40 -13.74
C ASN A 716 -38.72 3.73 -14.39
N GLU A 717 -37.84 2.75 -14.59
CA GLU A 717 -36.60 3.00 -15.27
C GLU A 717 -36.80 3.15 -16.78
N ASN A 718 -36.59 4.36 -17.30
CA ASN A 718 -36.48 4.60 -18.74
C ASN A 718 -35.19 3.98 -19.25
N ILE A 719 -35.15 2.66 -19.41
CA ILE A 719 -34.04 1.95 -20.03
C ILE A 719 -33.91 2.46 -21.46
N SER A 720 -32.86 3.19 -21.74
CA SER A 720 -32.56 3.66 -23.09
C SER A 720 -32.53 2.44 -24.03
N ASN A 721 -33.34 2.47 -25.11
CA ASN A 721 -33.38 1.42 -26.14
C ASN A 721 -32.03 1.31 -26.93
N ALA A 722 -30.96 1.93 -26.46
CA ALA A 722 -29.64 1.89 -27.06
C ALA A 722 -29.05 0.46 -27.10
N ALA A 723 -29.33 -0.36 -26.09
CA ALA A 723 -28.91 -1.76 -26.06
C ALA A 723 -29.59 -2.64 -27.14
N LYS A 724 -30.79 -2.29 -27.55
CA LYS A 724 -31.56 -3.05 -28.58
C LYS A 724 -31.04 -2.85 -30.01
N ARG A 725 -30.21 -1.82 -30.26
CA ARG A 725 -29.80 -1.45 -31.64
C ARG A 725 -28.53 -2.16 -32.12
N ASN A 726 -27.69 -2.72 -31.25
CA ASN A 726 -26.36 -3.17 -31.66
C ASN A 726 -26.10 -4.68 -31.43
N GLY A 727 -26.95 -5.60 -31.44
CA GLY A 727 -26.73 -7.06 -31.55
C GLY A 727 -25.38 -7.66 -31.04
N GLN A 728 -24.53 -6.87 -30.37
CA GLN A 728 -23.21 -7.24 -29.92
C GLN A 728 -23.22 -7.52 -28.41
N ASN A 729 -22.65 -8.67 -27.99
CA ASN A 729 -22.42 -9.02 -26.61
C ASN A 729 -21.19 -8.27 -26.07
N THR A 730 -21.26 -6.93 -26.00
CA THR A 730 -20.19 -6.16 -25.35
C THR A 730 -20.30 -6.27 -23.82
N PRO A 731 -19.21 -6.12 -23.08
CA PRO A 731 -19.22 -6.14 -21.61
C PRO A 731 -20.29 -5.22 -21.00
N GLN A 732 -20.47 -4.03 -21.56
CA GLN A 732 -21.47 -3.08 -21.12
C GLN A 732 -22.91 -3.61 -21.31
N VAL A 733 -23.20 -4.17 -22.49
CA VAL A 733 -24.52 -4.71 -22.79
C VAL A 733 -24.84 -5.88 -21.90
N LEU A 734 -23.85 -6.72 -21.61
CA LEU A 734 -24.00 -7.85 -20.69
C LEU A 734 -24.22 -7.39 -19.25
N ALA A 735 -23.46 -6.42 -18.76
CA ALA A 735 -23.65 -5.84 -17.43
C ALA A 735 -25.04 -5.20 -17.27
N GLN A 736 -25.52 -4.49 -18.31
CA GLN A 736 -26.87 -3.93 -18.34
C GLN A 736 -27.94 -5.02 -18.35
N LYS A 737 -27.78 -6.05 -19.18
CA LYS A 737 -28.72 -7.17 -19.30
C LYS A 737 -28.84 -7.95 -18.01
N ASN A 738 -27.71 -8.26 -17.39
CA ASN A 738 -27.63 -9.09 -16.19
C ASN A 738 -27.75 -8.27 -14.90
N ARG A 739 -27.82 -6.94 -15.01
CA ARG A 739 -28.11 -6.02 -13.90
C ARG A 739 -27.15 -6.20 -12.72
N ARG A 740 -25.88 -6.51 -12.97
CA ARG A 740 -24.87 -6.75 -11.94
C ARG A 740 -23.57 -5.99 -12.22
N PHE A 741 -22.90 -5.62 -11.14
CA PHE A 741 -21.54 -5.07 -11.18
C PHE A 741 -20.84 -5.27 -9.85
N MET A 742 -19.49 -5.21 -9.85
CA MET A 742 -18.76 -5.21 -8.59
C MET A 742 -19.01 -3.92 -7.80
N ILE A 743 -18.88 -4.01 -6.49
CA ILE A 743 -18.65 -2.87 -5.61
C ILE A 743 -17.14 -2.75 -5.45
N TYR A 744 -16.58 -1.59 -5.81
CA TYR A 744 -15.15 -1.40 -5.77
C TYR A 744 -14.68 -1.15 -4.34
N VAL A 745 -13.96 -2.12 -3.77
CA VAL A 745 -13.37 -2.03 -2.44
C VAL A 745 -12.13 -1.16 -2.51
N HIS A 746 -12.25 0.13 -2.19
CA HIS A 746 -11.13 1.05 -2.13
C HIS A 746 -10.58 1.22 -0.72
N SER A 747 -11.15 0.55 0.24
CA SER A 747 -10.76 0.51 1.66
C SER A 747 -9.28 0.18 1.84
N LYS A 748 -8.67 0.70 2.90
CA LYS A 748 -7.33 0.34 3.37
C LYS A 748 -7.36 0.30 4.90
N GLY A 749 -7.87 -0.82 5.41
CA GLY A 749 -8.05 -1.03 6.84
C GLY A 749 -7.79 -2.46 7.29
N MET A 750 -7.39 -2.60 8.54
CA MET A 750 -7.24 -3.86 9.24
C MET A 750 -7.78 -3.73 10.67
N ILE A 751 -8.62 -4.66 11.07
CA ILE A 751 -9.10 -4.79 12.45
C ILE A 751 -8.51 -6.07 13.04
N VAL A 752 -7.95 -5.96 14.24
CA VAL A 752 -7.35 -7.07 14.98
C VAL A 752 -8.12 -7.28 16.28
N ASP A 753 -8.64 -8.48 16.47
CA ASP A 753 -9.25 -8.97 17.70
C ASP A 753 -10.39 -8.09 18.29
N ASP A 754 -11.06 -7.30 17.46
CA ASP A 754 -12.05 -6.27 17.88
C ASP A 754 -11.48 -5.20 18.84
N GLU A 755 -10.17 -5.13 19.01
CA GLU A 755 -9.52 -4.19 19.93
C GLU A 755 -8.68 -3.11 19.24
N TYR A 756 -8.14 -3.36 18.05
CA TYR A 756 -7.24 -2.46 17.35
C TYR A 756 -7.64 -2.28 15.90
N VAL A 757 -7.53 -1.06 15.41
CA VAL A 757 -7.78 -0.73 14.01
C VAL A 757 -6.59 0.02 13.43
N ILE A 758 -6.13 -0.38 12.24
CA ILE A 758 -5.28 0.42 11.36
C ILE A 758 -6.14 0.86 10.18
N LEU A 759 -6.10 2.16 9.87
CA LEU A 759 -6.86 2.75 8.79
C LEU A 759 -6.08 3.90 8.16
N GLY A 760 -6.11 4.02 6.82
CA GLY A 760 -5.38 5.09 6.15
C GLY A 760 -5.50 5.04 4.64
N SER A 761 -4.47 5.55 3.96
CA SER A 761 -4.41 5.63 2.51
C SER A 761 -3.59 4.49 1.86
N ALA A 762 -2.85 3.70 2.65
CA ALA A 762 -1.87 2.74 2.17
C ALA A 762 -2.46 1.40 1.75
N ASN A 763 -2.22 0.99 0.53
CA ASN A 763 -2.55 -0.35 0.03
C ASN A 763 -1.56 -1.41 0.53
N ILE A 764 -2.02 -2.67 0.64
CA ILE A 764 -1.13 -3.81 0.87
C ILE A 764 -0.49 -4.22 -0.45
N ASN A 765 0.50 -3.42 -0.86
CA ASN A 765 1.39 -3.66 -2.00
C ASN A 765 2.73 -2.96 -1.75
N GLN A 766 3.73 -3.21 -2.60
CA GLN A 766 5.04 -2.59 -2.41
C GLN A 766 5.01 -1.08 -2.66
N ARG A 767 4.17 -0.61 -3.58
CA ARG A 767 4.05 0.82 -3.89
C ARG A 767 3.74 1.66 -2.65
N SER A 768 2.78 1.21 -1.83
CA SER A 768 2.35 1.93 -0.64
C SER A 768 3.22 1.64 0.59
N MET A 769 3.90 0.48 0.65
CA MET A 769 4.63 0.06 1.86
C MET A 769 6.10 0.48 1.88
N GLU A 770 6.71 0.81 0.75
CA GLU A 770 8.15 1.09 0.65
C GLU A 770 8.54 2.54 1.01
N GLY A 771 7.65 3.51 0.85
CA GLY A 771 7.87 4.93 1.14
C GLY A 771 8.61 5.71 0.06
N THR A 772 9.38 5.07 -0.81
CA THR A 772 10.06 5.72 -1.94
C THR A 772 9.19 5.83 -3.19
N ARG A 773 8.09 5.10 -3.24
CA ARG A 773 7.14 5.07 -4.34
C ARG A 773 5.97 6.01 -4.06
N ASP A 774 4.78 5.51 -3.77
CA ASP A 774 3.67 6.38 -3.35
C ASP A 774 3.91 6.93 -1.94
N THR A 775 3.33 8.08 -1.61
CA THR A 775 3.37 8.60 -0.25
C THR A 775 2.04 8.37 0.44
N GLU A 776 2.09 7.78 1.63
CA GLU A 776 0.92 7.35 2.37
C GLU A 776 0.91 7.86 3.81
N ILE A 777 -0.29 7.88 4.40
CA ILE A 777 -0.49 8.16 5.81
C ILE A 777 -1.57 7.22 6.37
N ALA A 778 -1.39 6.77 7.60
CA ALA A 778 -2.35 5.94 8.31
C ALA A 778 -2.37 6.27 9.80
N MET A 779 -3.43 5.87 10.47
CA MET A 779 -3.51 5.86 11.92
C MET A 779 -3.70 4.43 12.42
N GLY A 780 -3.13 4.13 13.60
CA GLY A 780 -3.48 2.95 14.39
C GLY A 780 -4.11 3.39 15.69
N ALA A 781 -5.23 2.80 16.07
CA ALA A 781 -6.00 3.28 17.21
C ALA A 781 -6.64 2.14 18.01
N TYR A 782 -6.77 2.37 19.31
CA TYR A 782 -7.47 1.46 20.22
C TYR A 782 -8.03 2.22 21.43
N GLN A 783 -9.02 1.60 22.07
CA GLN A 783 -9.55 2.06 23.36
C GLN A 783 -8.96 1.22 24.48
N PRO A 784 -8.13 1.77 25.39
CA PRO A 784 -7.46 0.99 26.45
C PRO A 784 -8.41 0.17 27.33
N LYS A 785 -9.65 0.66 27.50
CA LYS A 785 -10.69 -0.01 28.30
C LYS A 785 -11.25 -1.25 27.59
N HIS A 786 -11.12 -1.34 26.29
CA HIS A 786 -11.70 -2.38 25.44
C HIS A 786 -10.62 -3.24 24.77
N THR A 787 -9.61 -3.65 25.51
CA THR A 787 -8.58 -4.60 25.08
C THR A 787 -8.71 -5.91 25.85
N TRP A 788 -8.30 -7.01 25.24
CA TRP A 788 -8.24 -8.33 25.91
C TRP A 788 -7.42 -8.28 27.20
N ALA A 789 -6.29 -7.59 27.17
CA ALA A 789 -5.41 -7.44 28.33
C ALA A 789 -6.07 -6.70 29.50
N SER A 790 -6.92 -5.72 29.21
CA SER A 790 -7.56 -4.88 30.22
C SER A 790 -8.56 -5.65 31.08
N LYS A 791 -9.29 -6.62 30.50
CA LYS A 791 -10.45 -7.21 31.19
C LYS A 791 -10.53 -8.73 31.15
N ARG A 792 -9.66 -9.41 30.44
CA ARG A 792 -9.76 -10.86 30.16
C ARG A 792 -11.12 -11.28 29.60
N SER A 793 -11.83 -10.35 28.96
CA SER A 793 -13.13 -10.54 28.33
C SER A 793 -13.07 -9.97 26.91
N LYS A 794 -13.93 -10.46 26.02
CA LYS A 794 -14.04 -9.95 24.64
C LYS A 794 -14.15 -8.43 24.61
N PRO A 795 -13.36 -7.77 23.73
CA PRO A 795 -13.55 -6.36 23.43
C PRO A 795 -14.95 -6.12 22.83
N HIS A 796 -15.67 -5.14 23.34
CA HIS A 796 -16.99 -4.71 22.85
C HIS A 796 -17.04 -3.17 22.79
N GLY A 797 -15.92 -2.55 22.44
CA GLY A 797 -15.82 -1.11 22.25
C GLY A 797 -16.23 -0.69 20.85
N GLN A 798 -15.80 0.50 20.46
CA GLN A 798 -16.12 1.06 19.15
C GLN A 798 -15.47 0.29 17.98
N VAL A 799 -14.31 -0.35 18.17
CA VAL A 799 -13.66 -1.19 17.14
C VAL A 799 -14.52 -2.41 16.84
N HIS A 800 -15.03 -3.10 17.88
CA HIS A 800 -16.00 -4.19 17.74
C HIS A 800 -17.27 -3.72 17.00
N GLY A 801 -17.82 -2.57 17.43
CA GLY A 801 -18.99 -1.98 16.78
C GLY A 801 -18.75 -1.70 15.30
N TYR A 802 -17.61 -1.19 14.98
CA TYR A 802 -17.20 -0.90 13.59
C TYR A 802 -17.14 -2.16 12.73
N ARG A 803 -16.47 -3.22 13.19
CA ARG A 803 -16.45 -4.49 12.48
C ARG A 803 -17.86 -5.08 12.29
N MET A 804 -18.69 -5.04 13.33
CA MET A 804 -20.08 -5.52 13.21
C MET A 804 -20.89 -4.70 12.22
N SER A 805 -20.64 -3.38 12.13
CA SER A 805 -21.27 -2.49 11.15
C SER A 805 -20.87 -2.85 9.73
N LEU A 806 -19.56 -3.01 9.47
CA LEU A 806 -19.04 -3.43 8.17
C LEU A 806 -19.60 -4.80 7.74
N TRP A 807 -19.62 -5.76 8.64
CA TRP A 807 -20.19 -7.07 8.34
C TRP A 807 -21.69 -7.02 8.08
N SER A 808 -22.42 -6.19 8.84
CA SER A 808 -23.86 -5.98 8.62
C SER A 808 -24.15 -5.40 7.24
N GLU A 809 -23.33 -4.48 6.77
CA GLU A 809 -23.40 -3.92 5.42
C GLU A 809 -23.16 -4.99 4.35
N HIS A 810 -22.06 -5.73 4.48
CA HIS A 810 -21.67 -6.72 3.47
C HIS A 810 -22.59 -7.93 3.41
N ILE A 811 -23.20 -8.30 4.54
CA ILE A 811 -24.01 -9.52 4.66
C ILE A 811 -25.50 -9.22 4.58
N GLY A 812 -25.90 -7.96 4.78
CA GLY A 812 -27.30 -7.54 4.83
C GLY A 812 -28.00 -7.88 6.14
N GLY A 813 -27.25 -8.14 7.23
CA GLY A 813 -27.80 -8.45 8.55
C GLY A 813 -26.74 -8.89 9.55
N ILE A 814 -27.19 -9.24 10.75
CA ILE A 814 -26.35 -9.70 11.86
C ILE A 814 -26.76 -11.10 12.26
N GLU A 815 -25.78 -12.00 12.39
CA GLU A 815 -25.96 -13.36 12.91
C GLU A 815 -25.18 -13.54 14.22
N LYS A 816 -25.66 -14.42 15.08
CA LYS A 816 -25.07 -14.66 16.41
C LYS A 816 -23.61 -15.13 16.33
N CYS A 817 -23.27 -15.95 15.33
CA CYS A 817 -21.90 -16.45 15.16
C CYS A 817 -20.87 -15.33 14.88
N PHE A 818 -21.30 -14.14 14.43
CA PHE A 818 -20.42 -12.99 14.19
C PHE A 818 -19.82 -12.40 15.47
N GLU A 819 -20.40 -12.75 16.63
CA GLU A 819 -19.81 -12.42 17.93
C GLU A 819 -18.52 -13.22 18.21
N GLU A 820 -18.29 -14.33 17.48
CA GLU A 820 -17.12 -15.21 17.63
C GLU A 820 -16.41 -15.41 16.29
N PRO A 821 -15.78 -14.36 15.75
CA PRO A 821 -15.19 -14.43 14.43
C PRO A 821 -14.07 -15.47 14.28
N GLU A 822 -13.42 -15.85 15.38
CA GLU A 822 -12.43 -16.93 15.39
C GLU A 822 -13.03 -18.34 15.31
N SER A 823 -14.33 -18.48 15.55
CA SER A 823 -14.99 -19.80 15.61
C SER A 823 -15.09 -20.46 14.22
N LEU A 824 -15.01 -21.78 14.20
CA LEU A 824 -15.20 -22.55 12.97
C LEU A 824 -16.59 -22.36 12.37
N GLU A 825 -17.61 -22.22 13.24
CA GLU A 825 -18.99 -21.94 12.84
C GLU A 825 -19.07 -20.63 12.05
N CYS A 826 -18.48 -19.54 12.56
CA CYS A 826 -18.49 -18.24 11.91
C CYS A 826 -17.75 -18.29 10.56
N VAL A 827 -16.57 -18.89 10.52
CA VAL A 827 -15.77 -19.01 9.30
C VAL A 827 -16.55 -19.75 8.21
N ARG A 828 -17.11 -20.91 8.55
CA ARG A 828 -17.86 -21.73 7.57
C ARG A 828 -19.16 -21.06 7.16
N ARG A 829 -19.82 -20.34 8.09
CA ARG A 829 -21.03 -19.59 7.78
C ARG A 829 -20.77 -18.49 6.77
N LEU A 830 -19.75 -17.65 7.00
CA LEU A 830 -19.37 -16.59 6.06
C LEU A 830 -18.95 -17.13 4.70
N ARG A 831 -18.16 -18.21 4.68
CA ARG A 831 -17.79 -18.90 3.44
C ARG A 831 -19.03 -19.36 2.67
N SER A 832 -19.97 -20.00 3.36
CA SER A 832 -21.22 -20.48 2.74
C SER A 832 -22.09 -19.32 2.20
N LEU A 833 -22.19 -18.21 2.93
CA LEU A 833 -22.90 -17.01 2.47
C LEU A 833 -22.24 -16.46 1.21
N GLY A 834 -20.92 -16.30 1.21
CA GLY A 834 -20.18 -15.82 0.06
C GLY A 834 -20.34 -16.74 -1.17
N GLU A 835 -20.39 -18.06 -0.98
CA GLU A 835 -20.64 -19.04 -2.06
C GLU A 835 -22.06 -18.97 -2.61
N LEU A 836 -23.05 -18.83 -1.75
CA LEU A 836 -24.45 -18.67 -2.16
C LEU A 836 -24.64 -17.37 -2.95
N ASN A 837 -24.06 -16.28 -2.45
CA ASN A 837 -24.15 -14.98 -3.09
C ASN A 837 -23.41 -14.96 -4.43
N TRP A 838 -22.24 -15.64 -4.53
CA TRP A 838 -21.56 -15.79 -5.82
C TRP A 838 -22.41 -16.54 -6.83
N LYS A 839 -23.07 -17.62 -6.44
CA LYS A 839 -24.00 -18.36 -7.31
C LYS A 839 -25.13 -17.46 -7.78
N GLN A 840 -25.72 -16.66 -6.88
CA GLN A 840 -26.77 -15.69 -7.23
C GLN A 840 -26.25 -14.59 -8.17
N TYR A 841 -25.08 -14.04 -7.87
CA TYR A 841 -24.43 -13.00 -8.67
C TYR A 841 -24.11 -13.50 -10.09
N ALA A 842 -23.60 -14.73 -10.22
CA ALA A 842 -23.19 -15.32 -11.48
C ALA A 842 -24.36 -15.91 -12.31
N ALA A 843 -25.53 -16.17 -11.70
CA ALA A 843 -26.67 -16.77 -12.37
C ALA A 843 -27.15 -15.96 -13.59
N GLU A 844 -27.81 -16.62 -14.54
CA GLU A 844 -28.45 -15.95 -15.68
C GLU A 844 -29.72 -15.19 -15.27
N GLU A 845 -30.50 -15.75 -14.33
CA GLU A 845 -31.70 -15.12 -13.82
C GLU A 845 -31.37 -13.87 -13.00
N VAL A 846 -31.99 -12.76 -13.32
CA VAL A 846 -31.80 -11.48 -12.60
C VAL A 846 -32.66 -11.47 -11.35
N THR A 847 -32.00 -11.48 -10.19
CA THR A 847 -32.64 -11.40 -8.87
C THR A 847 -32.01 -10.30 -8.03
N GLU A 848 -32.77 -9.70 -7.16
CA GLU A 848 -32.30 -8.68 -6.22
C GLU A 848 -31.35 -9.29 -5.18
N MET A 849 -30.17 -8.71 -5.01
CA MET A 849 -29.24 -9.08 -3.95
C MET A 849 -29.47 -8.25 -2.71
N LYS A 850 -29.58 -8.91 -1.55
CA LYS A 850 -29.69 -8.26 -0.24
C LYS A 850 -28.35 -8.22 0.53
N SER A 851 -27.38 -8.97 0.07
CA SER A 851 -26.05 -9.11 0.64
C SER A 851 -25.03 -8.85 -0.44
N HIS A 852 -23.98 -8.14 -0.11
CA HIS A 852 -22.94 -7.73 -1.06
C HIS A 852 -21.72 -8.63 -1.03
N ILE A 853 -21.52 -9.42 0.05
CA ILE A 853 -20.35 -10.28 0.19
C ILE A 853 -20.40 -11.46 -0.77
N LEU A 854 -19.35 -11.61 -1.55
CA LEU A 854 -19.15 -12.70 -2.49
C LEU A 854 -17.88 -13.46 -2.12
N LYS A 855 -17.89 -14.79 -2.24
CA LYS A 855 -16.64 -15.55 -2.26
C LYS A 855 -15.78 -15.03 -3.39
N TYR A 856 -14.51 -14.72 -3.12
CA TYR A 856 -13.58 -14.44 -4.21
C TYR A 856 -13.54 -15.67 -5.14
N PRO A 857 -13.65 -15.49 -6.47
CA PRO A 857 -13.98 -16.60 -7.40
C PRO A 857 -12.80 -17.56 -7.64
N VAL A 858 -12.22 -18.06 -6.55
CA VAL A 858 -11.20 -19.12 -6.55
C VAL A 858 -11.65 -20.30 -5.71
N GLU A 859 -11.24 -21.48 -6.14
CA GLU A 859 -11.35 -22.71 -5.39
C GLU A 859 -9.98 -23.00 -4.75
N VAL A 860 -10.01 -23.40 -3.50
CA VAL A 860 -8.84 -23.86 -2.74
C VAL A 860 -9.07 -25.32 -2.39
N ASP A 861 -8.22 -26.19 -2.86
CA ASP A 861 -8.34 -27.60 -2.51
C ASP A 861 -7.82 -27.90 -1.09
N SER A 862 -8.05 -29.11 -0.62
CA SER A 862 -7.62 -29.56 0.71
C SER A 862 -6.09 -29.46 0.93
N LYS A 863 -5.31 -29.38 -0.16
CA LYS A 863 -3.85 -29.23 -0.15
C LYS A 863 -3.38 -27.77 -0.31
N GLY A 864 -4.30 -26.81 -0.24
CA GLY A 864 -3.99 -25.40 -0.36
C GLY A 864 -3.68 -24.92 -1.78
N LYS A 865 -3.95 -25.74 -2.82
CA LYS A 865 -3.79 -25.29 -4.20
C LYS A 865 -4.95 -24.42 -4.62
N VAL A 866 -4.63 -23.26 -5.19
CA VAL A 866 -5.59 -22.27 -5.64
C VAL A 866 -5.80 -22.39 -7.15
N LYS A 867 -7.04 -22.36 -7.59
CA LYS A 867 -7.43 -22.34 -9.01
C LYS A 867 -8.70 -21.50 -9.17
N PRO A 868 -9.03 -21.01 -10.37
CA PRO A 868 -10.32 -20.39 -10.62
C PRO A 868 -11.47 -21.33 -10.23
N LEU A 869 -12.56 -20.78 -9.74
CA LEU A 869 -13.74 -21.55 -9.40
C LEU A 869 -14.30 -22.19 -10.68
N PRO A 870 -14.62 -23.52 -10.70
CA PRO A 870 -15.13 -24.19 -11.88
C PRO A 870 -16.34 -23.49 -12.48
N GLY A 871 -16.31 -23.23 -13.80
CA GLY A 871 -17.33 -22.46 -14.50
C GLY A 871 -17.27 -20.95 -14.29
N SER A 872 -16.19 -20.47 -13.63
CA SER A 872 -15.92 -19.04 -13.43
C SER A 872 -14.42 -18.78 -13.66
N GLU A 873 -13.93 -19.09 -14.85
CA GLU A 873 -12.53 -18.83 -15.24
C GLU A 873 -12.29 -17.36 -15.56
N THR A 874 -13.35 -16.63 -15.94
CA THR A 874 -13.35 -15.21 -16.24
C THR A 874 -14.41 -14.47 -15.41
N PHE A 875 -14.22 -13.18 -15.21
CA PHE A 875 -15.21 -12.34 -14.50
C PHE A 875 -16.51 -12.23 -15.32
N PRO A 876 -17.67 -12.44 -14.69
CA PRO A 876 -18.95 -12.38 -15.37
C PRO A 876 -19.17 -11.06 -16.10
N ASP A 877 -19.71 -11.11 -17.33
CA ASP A 877 -20.04 -9.99 -18.21
C ASP A 877 -18.85 -9.21 -18.77
N VAL A 878 -17.79 -8.99 -17.98
CA VAL A 878 -16.68 -8.08 -18.33
C VAL A 878 -15.45 -8.83 -18.84
N GLY A 879 -15.38 -10.15 -18.66
CA GLY A 879 -14.25 -10.96 -19.10
C GLY A 879 -13.00 -10.77 -18.23
N GLY A 880 -11.85 -11.18 -18.75
CA GLY A 880 -10.58 -11.18 -18.01
C GLY A 880 -10.41 -12.42 -17.12
N ASN A 881 -9.22 -13.03 -17.14
CA ASN A 881 -8.92 -14.22 -16.34
C ASN A 881 -8.86 -13.88 -14.85
N ILE A 882 -9.58 -14.63 -14.03
CA ILE A 882 -9.58 -14.48 -12.56
C ILE A 882 -8.20 -14.77 -11.97
N LYS A 883 -7.49 -15.75 -12.49
CA LYS A 883 -6.09 -16.05 -12.12
C LYS A 883 -5.11 -14.97 -12.57
N GLY A 884 -5.52 -14.11 -13.48
CA GLY A 884 -4.62 -13.20 -14.16
C GLY A 884 -3.74 -13.91 -15.20
N THR A 885 -2.98 -13.12 -15.94
CA THR A 885 -2.09 -13.60 -16.99
C THR A 885 -0.73 -12.96 -16.85
N PHE A 886 0.33 -13.77 -16.97
CA PHE A 886 1.69 -13.25 -17.01
C PHE A 886 1.97 -12.64 -18.39
N VAL A 887 2.03 -11.32 -18.43
CA VAL A 887 2.40 -10.54 -19.61
C VAL A 887 3.56 -9.63 -19.25
N VAL A 888 4.52 -9.42 -20.13
CA VAL A 888 5.69 -8.56 -19.87
C VAL A 888 5.24 -7.10 -19.84
N VAL A 889 5.22 -6.49 -18.66
CA VAL A 889 4.96 -5.06 -18.40
C VAL A 889 5.99 -4.59 -17.38
N GLN A 890 6.24 -3.30 -17.31
CA GLN A 890 7.08 -2.73 -16.25
C GLN A 890 6.54 -3.12 -14.86
N GLU A 891 7.31 -3.90 -14.14
CA GLU A 891 6.91 -4.50 -12.87
C GLU A 891 6.59 -3.45 -11.81
N ASN A 892 7.29 -2.32 -11.81
CA ASN A 892 7.08 -1.21 -10.89
C ASN A 892 5.66 -0.59 -10.93
N LEU A 893 4.89 -0.88 -11.97
CA LEU A 893 3.50 -0.41 -12.11
C LEU A 893 2.49 -1.35 -11.43
N THR A 894 2.85 -2.61 -11.26
CA THR A 894 1.89 -3.67 -10.90
C THR A 894 2.11 -4.27 -9.51
N ILE A 895 3.19 -3.89 -8.81
CA ILE A 895 3.49 -4.43 -7.48
C ILE A 895 3.29 -3.42 -6.35
#